data_371724381df8673f33e5a1a27a3fc787
#
_entry.id   371724381df8673f33e5a1a27a3fc787
#
_cell.length_a   1.000
_cell.length_b   1.000
_cell.length_c   1.000
_cell.angle_alpha   90.00
_cell.angle_beta   90.00
_cell.angle_gamma   90.00
#
_symmetry.space_group_name_H-M   'P 1'
#
loop_
_entity.id
_entity.type
_entity.pdbx_description
1 polymer ?
#
loop_
_entity_poly.entity_id
_entity_poly.type
_entity_poly.pdbx_seq_one_letter_code
_entity_poly.pdbx_strand_id
1 'polypeptide(L)'
;MNLETSIEYVKGIGPEKAKVIKNVLGISNVEDLLNFFPLRYLDKSKVHKVSQLHDVTTDIQLKGRITNVQEIQTGKIKRLSAKFNDDTGSMDLVWFQYSKWLKEQLPINQEIFIFGKINVFNNQYSMPHPEIEVEEKKDTENRLRPIYPSSEKLTKRGLGQRFFQTVLRNICKEIPNLIQENFPDYMMKSFQFLSRQHTYLNIHFPKDMEHFDKANYRLKFEESFFFQLGYALKKLHHKSHTIGNPFPVVGDYFNDFYENHLPFELTGAQKRVLKEIRLDMKRPIQMNRLLQGDVGSGKTMVALLTMLIAMDNGFQSCIMAPTEILAQQHYNGIKELLENTNINVKLLTGSTKVSARRIIHEELENGELSILVGTHAVLEDKVKFKNLGLAIIDEQHRFGVAQRAKLWAKNKTPPHILVMTATPIPRTLAMSFYSDLDVSVIDEMPVGRKPIITAHRREKDRAYVYNFCREEIQKGRQIYFVYPLIEESETLDYKNLMTGLENVMDNFTHYNVTMLHGKMKPSEKDDAMNYFASGKAEIMVATTVIEVGVNVPNASVMVIESSERFGLSQLHQLRGRVGRGAEQSYCILMTSDKLSKESRTRIKTMTETNDGFKISEVDMQLRGPGDILGTQQSGVVDFKRLDLVNDGAIIKTTKKTVEKILENDPLLTKTDHQIIKNYYLRNYKGKNKWSKIS
;
A
#
# COMPACT_ATOMS: atom_id res chain seq x y z
N MET A 1 21.14 -14.62 -31.46
CA MET A 1 20.41 -13.59 -30.69
C MET A 1 20.41 -14.04 -29.21
N ASN A 2 20.61 -13.13 -28.25
CA ASN A 2 20.50 -13.40 -26.80
C ASN A 2 19.55 -12.38 -26.17
N LEU A 3 19.25 -12.51 -24.89
CA LEU A 3 18.28 -11.63 -24.18
C LEU A 3 18.74 -10.17 -24.11
N GLU A 4 20.04 -9.90 -24.09
CA GLU A 4 20.64 -8.56 -24.04
C GLU A 4 20.77 -7.90 -25.42
N THR A 5 20.49 -8.63 -26.50
CA THR A 5 20.56 -8.12 -27.87
C THR A 5 19.63 -6.91 -28.02
N SER A 6 20.13 -5.79 -28.59
CA SER A 6 19.32 -4.59 -28.88
C SER A 6 18.15 -4.92 -29.79
N ILE A 7 16.99 -4.31 -29.54
CA ILE A 7 15.77 -4.56 -30.34
C ILE A 7 15.91 -4.15 -31.82
N GLU A 8 16.86 -3.31 -32.17
CA GLU A 8 17.10 -2.91 -33.59
C GLU A 8 17.49 -4.07 -34.48
N TYR A 9 18.08 -5.13 -33.89
CA TYR A 9 18.46 -6.36 -34.62
C TYR A 9 17.34 -7.40 -34.70
N VAL A 10 16.19 -7.11 -34.08
CA VAL A 10 15.03 -8.01 -34.16
C VAL A 10 14.33 -7.83 -35.49
N LYS A 11 14.02 -8.96 -36.16
CA LYS A 11 13.33 -8.96 -37.47
C LYS A 11 12.01 -8.15 -37.38
N GLY A 12 11.93 -7.08 -38.20
CA GLY A 12 10.80 -6.17 -38.28
C GLY A 12 10.95 -4.89 -37.45
N ILE A 13 12.02 -4.76 -36.65
CA ILE A 13 12.39 -3.54 -35.95
C ILE A 13 13.71 -3.04 -36.53
N GLY A 14 13.70 -1.91 -37.19
CA GLY A 14 14.93 -1.24 -37.63
C GLY A 14 15.30 -0.12 -36.66
N PRO A 15 16.45 0.57 -36.85
CA PRO A 15 16.95 1.61 -35.95
C PRO A 15 15.94 2.72 -35.63
N GLU A 16 15.20 3.19 -36.62
CA GLU A 16 14.18 4.24 -36.44
C GLU A 16 13.03 3.80 -35.54
N LYS A 17 12.51 2.57 -35.74
CA LYS A 17 11.45 2.01 -34.91
C LYS A 17 11.96 1.72 -33.50
N ALA A 18 13.17 1.19 -33.35
CA ALA A 18 13.82 0.91 -32.08
C ALA A 18 13.94 2.19 -31.24
N LYS A 19 14.36 3.31 -31.86
CA LYS A 19 14.43 4.62 -31.17
C LYS A 19 13.07 5.07 -30.64
N VAL A 20 12.00 4.89 -31.41
CA VAL A 20 10.63 5.25 -30.98
C VAL A 20 10.16 4.36 -29.83
N ILE A 21 10.33 3.05 -29.94
CA ILE A 21 9.95 2.06 -28.94
C ILE A 21 10.69 2.33 -27.64
N LYS A 22 12.01 2.58 -27.68
CA LYS A 22 12.82 2.93 -26.52
C LYS A 22 12.33 4.21 -25.83
N ASN A 23 12.04 5.26 -26.58
CA ASN A 23 11.63 6.55 -26.03
C ASN A 23 10.21 6.54 -25.45
N VAL A 24 9.30 5.72 -25.97
CA VAL A 24 7.89 5.70 -25.56
C VAL A 24 7.61 4.61 -24.54
N LEU A 25 8.23 3.44 -24.69
CA LEU A 25 7.96 2.25 -23.87
C LEU A 25 9.14 1.85 -22.96
N GLY A 26 10.32 2.47 -23.10
CA GLY A 26 11.50 2.11 -22.35
C GLY A 26 12.14 0.77 -22.73
N ILE A 27 11.69 0.14 -23.83
CA ILE A 27 12.14 -1.18 -24.29
C ILE A 27 13.41 -1.02 -25.09
N SER A 28 14.52 -1.65 -24.67
CA SER A 28 15.83 -1.51 -25.29
C SER A 28 16.40 -2.81 -25.85
N ASN A 29 16.05 -3.95 -25.30
CA ASN A 29 16.60 -5.26 -25.64
C ASN A 29 15.51 -6.32 -25.77
N VAL A 30 15.90 -7.54 -26.15
CA VAL A 30 15.00 -8.68 -26.35
C VAL A 30 14.31 -9.10 -25.05
N GLU A 31 15.01 -9.01 -23.90
CA GLU A 31 14.42 -9.31 -22.60
C GLU A 31 13.28 -8.35 -22.24
N ASP A 32 13.51 -7.04 -22.46
CA ASP A 32 12.46 -6.03 -22.25
C ASP A 32 11.24 -6.31 -23.13
N LEU A 33 11.48 -6.72 -24.38
CA LEU A 33 10.42 -6.99 -25.33
C LEU A 33 9.62 -8.26 -24.99
N LEU A 34 10.29 -9.34 -24.53
CA LEU A 34 9.64 -10.53 -24.00
C LEU A 34 8.84 -10.26 -22.73
N ASN A 35 9.27 -9.29 -21.93
CA ASN A 35 8.58 -8.84 -20.74
C ASN A 35 7.53 -7.74 -21.00
N PHE A 36 7.31 -7.37 -22.26
CA PHE A 36 6.23 -6.46 -22.67
C PHE A 36 4.94 -7.26 -22.79
N PHE A 37 4.29 -7.50 -21.65
CA PHE A 37 3.14 -8.38 -21.57
C PHE A 37 1.85 -7.73 -22.09
N PRO A 38 0.90 -8.53 -22.63
CA PRO A 38 -0.42 -8.04 -23.00
C PRO A 38 -1.20 -7.52 -21.79
N LEU A 39 -1.98 -6.47 -21.98
CA LEU A 39 -2.91 -5.94 -20.99
C LEU A 39 -4.13 -6.85 -20.81
N ARG A 40 -4.62 -7.40 -21.92
CA ARG A 40 -5.80 -8.28 -21.97
C ARG A 40 -5.75 -9.14 -23.22
N TYR A 41 -6.64 -10.13 -23.26
CA TYR A 41 -6.82 -11.00 -24.42
C TYR A 41 -8.24 -10.87 -24.94
N LEU A 42 -8.34 -10.91 -26.26
CA LEU A 42 -9.61 -10.94 -26.96
C LEU A 42 -9.94 -12.39 -27.31
N ASP A 43 -11.02 -12.89 -26.78
CA ASP A 43 -11.50 -14.24 -27.11
C ASP A 43 -12.24 -14.21 -28.45
N LYS A 44 -11.58 -14.72 -29.48
CA LYS A 44 -12.16 -14.87 -30.83
C LYS A 44 -12.89 -16.21 -31.04
N SER A 45 -13.01 -17.02 -30.01
CA SER A 45 -13.73 -18.30 -30.10
C SER A 45 -15.26 -18.12 -30.11
N LYS A 46 -15.74 -17.05 -29.46
CA LYS A 46 -17.17 -16.75 -29.35
C LYS A 46 -17.59 -15.75 -30.42
N VAL A 47 -18.45 -16.21 -31.31
CA VAL A 47 -19.10 -15.37 -32.31
C VAL A 47 -20.51 -15.09 -31.82
N HIS A 48 -20.80 -13.83 -31.56
CA HIS A 48 -22.15 -13.37 -31.16
C HIS A 48 -22.98 -13.07 -32.39
N LYS A 49 -24.30 -13.05 -32.21
CA LYS A 49 -25.26 -12.60 -33.22
C LYS A 49 -25.81 -11.23 -32.84
N VAL A 50 -26.25 -10.46 -33.84
CA VAL A 50 -26.79 -9.11 -33.62
C VAL A 50 -27.99 -9.16 -32.69
N SER A 51 -28.80 -10.21 -32.74
CA SER A 51 -29.95 -10.41 -31.82
C SER A 51 -29.55 -10.60 -30.33
N GLN A 52 -28.29 -10.91 -30.04
CA GLN A 52 -27.78 -11.20 -28.68
C GLN A 52 -27.11 -10.00 -28.00
N LEU A 53 -27.25 -8.79 -28.56
CA LEU A 53 -26.50 -7.61 -28.10
C LEU A 53 -27.09 -6.87 -26.89
N HIS A 54 -28.19 -7.36 -26.30
CA HIS A 54 -28.97 -6.60 -25.30
C HIS A 54 -28.23 -6.24 -24.00
N ASP A 55 -27.19 -7.00 -23.60
CA ASP A 55 -26.47 -6.78 -22.31
C ASP A 55 -24.94 -6.79 -22.45
N VAL A 56 -24.39 -6.49 -23.63
CA VAL A 56 -22.97 -6.65 -23.89
C VAL A 56 -22.21 -5.34 -23.59
N THR A 57 -21.39 -5.36 -22.56
CA THR A 57 -20.51 -4.23 -22.17
C THR A 57 -19.05 -4.42 -22.59
N THR A 58 -18.71 -5.59 -23.13
CA THR A 58 -17.34 -5.97 -23.53
C THR A 58 -17.15 -5.90 -25.04
N ASP A 59 -15.89 -5.97 -25.48
CA ASP A 59 -15.58 -6.15 -26.91
C ASP A 59 -16.06 -7.54 -27.38
N ILE A 60 -16.73 -7.59 -28.52
CA ILE A 60 -17.31 -8.82 -29.08
C ILE A 60 -16.90 -9.04 -30.52
N GLN A 61 -17.06 -10.29 -30.97
CA GLN A 61 -16.90 -10.69 -32.36
C GLN A 61 -18.27 -11.06 -32.96
N LEU A 62 -18.55 -10.53 -34.15
CA LEU A 62 -19.70 -10.86 -34.96
C LEU A 62 -19.27 -11.38 -36.32
N LYS A 63 -20.02 -12.29 -36.92
CA LYS A 63 -19.83 -12.79 -38.29
C LYS A 63 -20.99 -12.34 -39.18
N GLY A 64 -20.70 -11.75 -40.31
CA GLY A 64 -21.72 -11.27 -41.25
C GLY A 64 -21.12 -10.58 -42.46
N ARG A 65 -21.86 -9.70 -43.12
CA ARG A 65 -21.46 -9.00 -44.35
C ARG A 65 -21.65 -7.50 -44.19
N ILE A 66 -20.73 -6.72 -44.77
CA ILE A 66 -20.89 -5.28 -44.93
C ILE A 66 -21.71 -4.97 -46.18
N THR A 67 -22.73 -4.14 -45.96
CA THR A 67 -23.55 -3.60 -47.05
C THR A 67 -23.64 -2.07 -46.87
N ASN A 68 -24.06 -1.38 -47.90
CA ASN A 68 -24.42 0.05 -47.90
C ASN A 68 -23.41 0.97 -47.18
N VAL A 69 -22.26 1.20 -47.80
CA VAL A 69 -21.22 2.10 -47.30
C VAL A 69 -21.52 3.53 -47.75
N GLN A 70 -21.66 4.45 -46.76
CA GLN A 70 -22.02 5.85 -46.99
C GLN A 70 -21.08 6.79 -46.27
N GLU A 71 -20.75 7.90 -46.88
CA GLU A 71 -20.11 9.04 -46.24
C GLU A 71 -21.17 9.99 -45.70
N ILE A 72 -21.14 10.22 -44.40
CA ILE A 72 -22.08 11.15 -43.73
C ILE A 72 -21.26 12.36 -43.28
N GLN A 73 -21.67 13.52 -43.74
CA GLN A 73 -21.08 14.80 -43.33
C GLN A 73 -22.12 15.58 -42.50
N THR A 74 -21.77 15.84 -41.23
CA THR A 74 -22.59 16.66 -40.33
C THR A 74 -21.74 17.86 -39.88
N GLY A 75 -21.99 19.02 -40.51
CA GLY A 75 -21.16 20.20 -40.31
C GLY A 75 -19.71 20.01 -40.77
N LYS A 76 -18.75 20.20 -39.86
CA LYS A 76 -17.30 20.00 -40.13
C LYS A 76 -16.83 18.56 -39.92
N ILE A 77 -17.66 17.67 -39.41
CA ILE A 77 -17.28 16.29 -39.08
C ILE A 77 -17.71 15.36 -40.23
N LYS A 78 -16.72 14.68 -40.85
CA LYS A 78 -16.94 13.61 -41.83
C LYS A 78 -16.80 12.26 -41.14
N ARG A 79 -17.78 11.38 -41.30
CA ARG A 79 -17.73 9.99 -40.82
C ARG A 79 -18.09 9.03 -41.97
N LEU A 80 -17.44 7.88 -41.97
CA LEU A 80 -17.82 6.75 -42.81
C LEU A 80 -18.77 5.85 -42.00
N SER A 81 -19.90 5.49 -42.58
CA SER A 81 -20.88 4.57 -41.97
C SER A 81 -21.13 3.42 -42.95
N ALA A 82 -21.23 2.21 -42.45
CA ALA A 82 -21.58 1.04 -43.21
C ALA A 82 -22.60 0.19 -42.40
N LYS A 83 -23.51 -0.47 -43.12
CA LYS A 83 -24.42 -1.45 -42.52
C LYS A 83 -23.74 -2.81 -42.45
N PHE A 84 -23.75 -3.41 -41.28
CA PHE A 84 -23.35 -4.79 -41.05
C PHE A 84 -24.60 -5.63 -40.80
N ASN A 85 -24.71 -6.76 -41.51
CA ASN A 85 -25.86 -7.64 -41.39
C ASN A 85 -25.38 -9.08 -41.13
N ASP A 86 -26.06 -9.73 -40.23
CA ASP A 86 -25.99 -11.18 -40.07
C ASP A 86 -27.38 -11.80 -40.35
N ASP A 87 -27.53 -13.08 -40.08
CA ASP A 87 -28.82 -13.82 -40.24
C ASP A 87 -29.88 -13.42 -39.21
N THR A 88 -29.56 -12.57 -38.23
CA THR A 88 -30.46 -12.24 -37.10
C THR A 88 -30.77 -10.74 -36.99
N GLY A 89 -30.04 -9.88 -37.66
CA GLY A 89 -30.28 -8.44 -37.59
C GLY A 89 -29.21 -7.59 -38.29
N SER A 90 -29.32 -6.29 -38.10
CA SER A 90 -28.38 -5.31 -38.66
C SER A 90 -27.91 -4.31 -37.63
N MET A 91 -26.68 -3.80 -37.79
CA MET A 91 -26.11 -2.75 -36.98
C MET A 91 -25.23 -1.81 -37.82
N ASP A 92 -24.87 -0.66 -37.24
CA ASP A 92 -24.05 0.33 -37.91
C ASP A 92 -22.56 0.18 -37.52
N LEU A 93 -21.69 0.20 -38.53
CA LEU A 93 -20.24 0.36 -38.33
C LEU A 93 -19.88 1.80 -38.61
N VAL A 94 -19.13 2.45 -37.72
CA VAL A 94 -18.85 3.88 -37.82
C VAL A 94 -17.36 4.16 -37.67
N TRP A 95 -16.78 4.91 -38.62
CA TRP A 95 -15.42 5.41 -38.53
C TRP A 95 -15.41 6.93 -38.52
N PHE A 96 -14.90 7.48 -37.41
CA PHE A 96 -14.60 8.90 -37.31
C PHE A 96 -13.15 9.11 -37.79
N GLN A 97 -12.88 10.12 -38.58
CA GLN A 97 -11.52 10.37 -39.16
C GLN A 97 -10.95 9.19 -39.95
N TYR A 98 -11.54 8.87 -41.07
CA TYR A 98 -11.12 7.78 -41.93
C TYR A 98 -10.24 8.28 -43.09
N SER A 99 -9.38 7.41 -43.66
CA SER A 99 -8.63 7.65 -44.89
C SER A 99 -9.43 7.17 -46.12
N LYS A 100 -9.22 7.78 -47.28
CA LYS A 100 -9.83 7.31 -48.52
C LYS A 100 -9.51 5.83 -48.81
N TRP A 101 -8.30 5.41 -48.46
CA TRP A 101 -7.84 4.02 -48.56
C TRP A 101 -8.72 3.04 -47.76
N LEU A 102 -9.22 3.40 -46.60
CA LEU A 102 -10.10 2.54 -45.80
C LEU A 102 -11.40 2.23 -46.56
N LYS A 103 -12.00 3.23 -47.21
CA LYS A 103 -13.25 3.07 -47.98
C LYS A 103 -13.08 2.12 -49.14
N GLU A 104 -11.92 2.18 -49.86
CA GLU A 104 -11.60 1.34 -51.01
C GLU A 104 -11.31 -0.11 -50.62
N GLN A 105 -10.87 -0.36 -49.40
CA GLN A 105 -10.51 -1.70 -48.92
C GLN A 105 -11.59 -2.42 -48.10
N LEU A 106 -12.75 -1.79 -47.88
CA LEU A 106 -13.84 -2.48 -47.20
C LEU A 106 -14.35 -3.67 -47.99
N PRO A 107 -14.38 -4.89 -47.43
CA PRO A 107 -14.82 -6.11 -48.14
C PRO A 107 -16.37 -6.14 -48.19
N ILE A 108 -16.90 -5.40 -49.17
CA ILE A 108 -18.36 -5.31 -49.37
C ILE A 108 -18.91 -6.63 -49.87
N ASN A 109 -20.03 -7.11 -49.27
CA ASN A 109 -20.73 -8.36 -49.63
C ASN A 109 -19.93 -9.65 -49.41
N GLN A 110 -18.73 -9.59 -48.81
CA GLN A 110 -17.96 -10.76 -48.38
C GLN A 110 -18.31 -11.18 -46.96
N GLU A 111 -18.18 -12.45 -46.64
CA GLU A 111 -18.25 -12.92 -45.27
C GLU A 111 -17.01 -12.48 -44.48
N ILE A 112 -17.28 -11.76 -43.40
CA ILE A 112 -16.26 -11.17 -42.55
C ILE A 112 -16.56 -11.40 -41.11
N PHE A 113 -15.51 -11.32 -40.30
CA PHE A 113 -15.61 -11.12 -38.87
C PHE A 113 -15.33 -9.64 -38.55
N ILE A 114 -16.19 -9.06 -37.75
CA ILE A 114 -15.96 -7.74 -37.15
C ILE A 114 -15.74 -7.89 -35.63
N PHE A 115 -14.85 -7.06 -35.11
CA PHE A 115 -14.51 -7.09 -33.71
C PHE A 115 -14.44 -5.65 -33.16
N GLY A 116 -15.09 -5.41 -31.99
CA GLY A 116 -15.07 -4.11 -31.33
C GLY A 116 -16.09 -3.99 -30.22
N LYS A 117 -16.14 -2.82 -29.62
CA LYS A 117 -17.09 -2.47 -28.56
C LYS A 117 -18.40 -1.98 -29.16
N ILE A 118 -19.50 -2.44 -28.60
CA ILE A 118 -20.84 -1.98 -28.99
C ILE A 118 -21.19 -0.70 -28.25
N ASN A 119 -21.72 0.27 -28.99
CA ASN A 119 -22.39 1.45 -28.45
C ASN A 119 -23.88 1.35 -28.79
N VAL A 120 -24.72 1.72 -27.82
CA VAL A 120 -26.17 1.78 -27.99
C VAL A 120 -26.59 3.23 -27.91
N PHE A 121 -27.28 3.69 -28.97
CA PHE A 121 -27.86 5.02 -29.01
C PHE A 121 -29.25 4.95 -29.65
N ASN A 122 -30.28 5.46 -28.97
CA ASN A 122 -31.67 5.39 -29.41
C ASN A 122 -32.13 4.00 -29.87
N ASN A 123 -31.79 2.97 -29.09
CA ASN A 123 -32.09 1.57 -29.40
C ASN A 123 -31.45 1.01 -30.69
N GLN A 124 -30.46 1.72 -31.25
CA GLN A 124 -29.67 1.25 -32.37
C GLN A 124 -28.27 0.87 -31.92
N TYR A 125 -27.82 -0.29 -32.39
CA TYR A 125 -26.46 -0.78 -32.11
C TYR A 125 -25.49 -0.22 -33.12
N SER A 126 -24.34 0.23 -32.64
CA SER A 126 -23.24 0.67 -33.50
C SER A 126 -21.90 0.19 -32.96
N MET A 127 -20.95 -0.10 -33.86
CA MET A 127 -19.58 -0.43 -33.50
C MET A 127 -18.65 0.63 -34.11
N PRO A 128 -18.06 1.50 -33.26
CA PRO A 128 -17.09 2.49 -33.72
C PRO A 128 -15.74 1.84 -33.98
N HIS A 129 -15.13 2.18 -35.10
CA HIS A 129 -13.80 1.72 -35.51
C HIS A 129 -13.59 0.19 -35.42
N PRO A 130 -14.49 -0.65 -35.99
CA PRO A 130 -14.36 -2.09 -35.92
C PRO A 130 -13.06 -2.57 -36.58
N GLU A 131 -12.44 -3.60 -36.00
CA GLU A 131 -11.46 -4.40 -36.73
C GLU A 131 -12.21 -5.36 -37.64
N ILE A 132 -11.75 -5.48 -38.91
CA ILE A 132 -12.36 -6.34 -39.93
C ILE A 132 -11.37 -7.41 -40.35
N GLU A 133 -11.82 -8.66 -40.35
CA GLU A 133 -11.05 -9.81 -40.84
C GLU A 133 -11.91 -10.59 -41.86
N VAL A 134 -11.35 -10.87 -43.03
CA VAL A 134 -12.03 -11.74 -44.03
C VAL A 134 -11.86 -13.19 -43.61
N GLU A 135 -12.89 -14.01 -43.80
CA GLU A 135 -12.94 -15.40 -43.31
C GLU A 135 -11.80 -16.27 -43.85
N GLU A 136 -11.40 -16.10 -45.08
CA GLU A 136 -10.31 -16.85 -45.71
C GLU A 136 -8.93 -16.65 -45.08
N LYS A 137 -8.76 -15.58 -44.28
CA LYS A 137 -7.51 -15.22 -43.57
C LYS A 137 -7.58 -15.45 -42.07
N LYS A 138 -8.59 -16.16 -41.59
CA LYS A 138 -8.76 -16.40 -40.14
C LYS A 138 -7.61 -17.26 -39.61
N ASP A 139 -6.87 -16.72 -38.66
CA ASP A 139 -5.87 -17.46 -37.89
C ASP A 139 -6.63 -18.41 -36.90
N THR A 140 -6.86 -19.65 -37.34
CA THR A 140 -7.65 -20.65 -36.61
C THR A 140 -6.93 -21.23 -35.42
N GLU A 141 -5.62 -21.03 -35.31
CA GLU A 141 -4.80 -21.61 -34.25
C GLU A 141 -4.83 -20.80 -32.91
N ASN A 142 -5.09 -19.49 -32.98
CA ASN A 142 -5.05 -18.65 -31.79
C ASN A 142 -6.43 -18.06 -31.45
N ARG A 143 -7.16 -18.75 -30.58
CA ARG A 143 -8.48 -18.30 -30.10
C ARG A 143 -8.37 -17.03 -29.23
N LEU A 144 -7.26 -16.84 -28.52
CA LEU A 144 -7.00 -15.68 -27.67
C LEU A 144 -5.98 -14.76 -28.30
N ARG A 145 -6.41 -13.56 -28.70
CA ARG A 145 -5.54 -12.54 -29.30
C ARG A 145 -5.02 -11.57 -28.23
N PRO A 146 -3.70 -11.43 -28.07
CA PRO A 146 -3.12 -10.51 -27.11
C PRO A 146 -3.31 -9.05 -27.55
N ILE A 147 -3.64 -8.16 -26.59
CA ILE A 147 -3.69 -6.71 -26.74
C ILE A 147 -2.59 -6.09 -25.90
N TYR A 148 -1.62 -5.46 -26.56
CA TYR A 148 -0.47 -4.82 -25.93
C TYR A 148 -0.75 -3.35 -25.58
N PRO A 149 -0.04 -2.77 -24.58
CA PRO A 149 -0.06 -1.34 -24.30
C PRO A 149 0.26 -0.55 -25.59
N SER A 150 -0.51 0.48 -25.87
CA SER A 150 -0.34 1.31 -27.08
C SER A 150 -0.60 2.78 -26.77
N SER A 151 -0.09 3.66 -27.61
CA SER A 151 -0.33 5.10 -27.54
C SER A 151 -0.51 5.67 -28.94
N GLU A 152 -1.13 6.86 -29.06
CA GLU A 152 -1.28 7.54 -30.33
C GLU A 152 0.07 7.78 -31.06
N LYS A 153 1.12 8.07 -30.28
CA LYS A 153 2.47 8.27 -30.84
C LYS A 153 3.02 7.03 -31.53
N LEU A 154 2.73 5.84 -30.98
CA LEU A 154 3.13 4.55 -31.59
C LEU A 154 2.27 4.25 -32.82
N THR A 155 0.95 4.39 -32.72
CA THR A 155 0.01 4.06 -33.80
C THR A 155 0.24 4.92 -35.02
N LYS A 156 0.48 6.24 -34.87
CA LYS A 156 0.80 7.17 -35.96
C LYS A 156 2.09 6.80 -36.72
N ARG A 157 2.99 6.03 -36.11
CA ARG A 157 4.24 5.54 -36.71
C ARG A 157 4.17 4.08 -37.18
N GLY A 158 2.98 3.51 -37.27
CA GLY A 158 2.77 2.13 -37.72
C GLY A 158 3.16 1.06 -36.69
N LEU A 159 3.38 1.47 -35.40
CA LEU A 159 3.72 0.57 -34.31
C LEU A 159 2.47 0.19 -33.50
N GLY A 160 1.42 -0.26 -34.19
CA GLY A 160 0.16 -0.70 -33.60
C GLY A 160 0.16 -2.16 -33.14
N GLN A 161 -1.01 -2.68 -32.77
CA GLN A 161 -1.19 -4.04 -32.23
C GLN A 161 -0.62 -5.14 -33.14
N ARG A 162 -0.91 -5.09 -34.47
CA ARG A 162 -0.42 -6.07 -35.43
C ARG A 162 1.11 -6.11 -35.50
N PHE A 163 1.76 -4.95 -35.39
CA PHE A 163 3.22 -4.86 -35.37
C PHE A 163 3.80 -5.64 -34.17
N PHE A 164 3.35 -5.34 -32.93
CA PHE A 164 3.86 -6.04 -31.74
C PHE A 164 3.54 -7.53 -31.76
N GLN A 165 2.36 -7.93 -32.19
CA GLN A 165 2.00 -9.35 -32.34
C GLN A 165 2.94 -10.07 -33.30
N THR A 166 3.26 -9.46 -34.45
CA THR A 166 4.17 -10.06 -35.46
C THR A 166 5.58 -10.18 -34.91
N VAL A 167 6.10 -9.11 -34.32
CA VAL A 167 7.45 -9.09 -33.73
C VAL A 167 7.60 -10.12 -32.64
N LEU A 168 6.66 -10.14 -31.68
CA LEU A 168 6.69 -11.09 -30.55
C LEU A 168 6.50 -12.53 -31.02
N ARG A 169 5.66 -12.79 -32.04
CA ARG A 169 5.54 -14.12 -32.64
C ARG A 169 6.86 -14.61 -33.26
N ASN A 170 7.64 -13.71 -33.87
CA ASN A 170 8.96 -14.04 -34.38
C ASN A 170 9.95 -14.35 -33.25
N ILE A 171 9.95 -13.56 -32.16
CA ILE A 171 10.81 -13.81 -31.01
C ILE A 171 10.42 -15.11 -30.28
N CYS A 172 9.12 -15.39 -30.18
CA CYS A 172 8.63 -16.62 -29.56
C CYS A 172 9.13 -17.90 -30.28
N LYS A 173 9.45 -17.85 -31.53
CA LYS A 173 10.09 -18.99 -32.25
C LYS A 173 11.52 -19.27 -31.76
N GLU A 174 12.19 -18.24 -31.23
CA GLU A 174 13.57 -18.33 -30.73
C GLU A 174 13.63 -18.64 -29.23
N ILE A 175 12.49 -18.67 -28.52
CA ILE A 175 12.41 -18.91 -27.06
C ILE A 175 13.19 -20.15 -26.61
N PRO A 176 13.16 -21.31 -27.31
CA PRO A 176 13.95 -22.47 -26.90
C PRO A 176 15.44 -22.19 -26.73
N ASN A 177 15.99 -21.27 -27.54
CA ASN A 177 17.40 -20.87 -27.49
C ASN A 177 17.68 -19.73 -26.49
N LEU A 178 16.65 -18.94 -26.15
CA LEU A 178 16.77 -17.71 -25.32
C LEU A 178 16.48 -17.94 -23.86
N ILE A 179 15.51 -18.78 -23.54
CA ILE A 179 14.95 -18.93 -22.20
C ILE A 179 15.40 -20.25 -21.57
N GLN A 180 16.13 -20.13 -20.48
CA GLN A 180 16.52 -21.27 -19.64
C GLN A 180 15.62 -21.38 -18.42
N GLU A 181 15.48 -22.60 -17.86
CA GLU A 181 14.75 -22.82 -16.62
C GLU A 181 15.49 -22.16 -15.44
N ASN A 182 14.74 -21.73 -14.43
CA ASN A 182 15.28 -21.07 -13.26
C ASN A 182 14.79 -21.68 -11.93
N PHE A 183 13.96 -22.72 -11.99
CA PHE A 183 13.56 -23.51 -10.85
C PHE A 183 14.01 -24.96 -10.99
N PRO A 184 14.38 -25.63 -9.86
CA PRO A 184 14.74 -27.03 -9.88
C PRO A 184 13.52 -27.95 -10.12
N ASP A 185 13.79 -29.17 -10.58
CA ASP A 185 12.75 -30.15 -10.96
C ASP A 185 11.75 -30.44 -9.84
N TYR A 186 12.20 -30.49 -8.58
CA TYR A 186 11.30 -30.72 -7.46
C TYR A 186 10.27 -29.60 -7.28
N MET A 187 10.64 -28.35 -7.55
CA MET A 187 9.71 -27.22 -7.51
C MET A 187 8.76 -27.28 -8.71
N MET A 188 9.30 -27.59 -9.91
CA MET A 188 8.48 -27.73 -11.11
C MET A 188 7.36 -28.75 -10.91
N LYS A 189 7.66 -29.90 -10.30
CA LYS A 189 6.69 -30.96 -9.99
C LYS A 189 5.73 -30.55 -8.87
N SER A 190 6.26 -30.00 -7.75
CA SER A 190 5.46 -29.65 -6.57
C SER A 190 4.41 -28.59 -6.85
N PHE A 191 4.73 -27.58 -7.67
CA PHE A 191 3.85 -26.49 -8.03
C PHE A 191 3.15 -26.68 -9.38
N GLN A 192 3.40 -27.83 -10.06
CA GLN A 192 2.86 -28.13 -11.40
C GLN A 192 3.11 -26.99 -12.42
N PHE A 193 4.30 -26.41 -12.38
CA PHE A 193 4.65 -25.32 -13.28
C PHE A 193 4.79 -25.77 -14.74
N LEU A 194 4.37 -24.92 -15.64
CA LEU A 194 4.83 -24.98 -17.04
C LEU A 194 6.34 -24.72 -17.06
N SER A 195 7.06 -25.29 -18.04
CA SER A 195 8.44 -24.87 -18.25
C SER A 195 8.50 -23.36 -18.54
N ARG A 196 9.60 -22.72 -18.24
CA ARG A 196 9.75 -21.29 -18.43
C ARG A 196 9.57 -20.88 -19.89
N GLN A 197 9.99 -21.72 -20.81
CA GLN A 197 9.76 -21.54 -22.25
C GLN A 197 8.26 -21.55 -22.59
N HIS A 198 7.53 -22.57 -22.15
CA HIS A 198 6.07 -22.65 -22.35
C HIS A 198 5.32 -21.53 -21.65
N THR A 199 5.85 -21.03 -20.53
CA THR A 199 5.27 -19.88 -19.82
C THR A 199 5.29 -18.61 -20.69
N TYR A 200 6.44 -18.26 -21.28
CA TYR A 200 6.53 -17.10 -22.18
C TYR A 200 5.72 -17.28 -23.46
N LEU A 201 5.64 -18.49 -24.00
CA LEU A 201 4.78 -18.77 -25.15
C LEU A 201 3.30 -18.55 -24.80
N ASN A 202 2.84 -19.09 -23.67
CA ASN A 202 1.43 -19.01 -23.30
C ASN A 202 1.03 -17.65 -22.68
N ILE A 203 1.97 -16.82 -22.22
CA ILE A 203 1.64 -15.46 -21.83
C ILE A 203 1.48 -14.53 -23.02
N HIS A 204 2.15 -14.77 -24.13
CA HIS A 204 2.00 -13.97 -25.35
C HIS A 204 0.95 -14.51 -26.31
N PHE A 205 0.89 -15.83 -26.48
CA PHE A 205 0.00 -16.51 -27.41
C PHE A 205 -0.59 -17.77 -26.75
N PRO A 206 -1.50 -17.58 -25.77
CA PRO A 206 -2.08 -18.70 -25.06
C PRO A 206 -3.00 -19.52 -25.97
N LYS A 207 -2.92 -20.84 -25.83
CA LYS A 207 -3.81 -21.77 -26.53
C LYS A 207 -5.27 -21.60 -26.05
N ASP A 208 -5.47 -21.43 -24.77
CA ASP A 208 -6.73 -21.21 -24.09
C ASP A 208 -6.51 -20.47 -22.75
N MET A 209 -7.59 -20.16 -22.03
CA MET A 209 -7.51 -19.45 -20.73
C MET A 209 -6.81 -20.28 -19.67
N GLU A 210 -6.93 -21.60 -19.65
CA GLU A 210 -6.27 -22.47 -18.67
C GLU A 210 -4.73 -22.40 -18.81
N HIS A 211 -4.22 -22.44 -20.04
CA HIS A 211 -2.78 -22.29 -20.30
C HIS A 211 -2.27 -20.89 -19.95
N PHE A 212 -3.10 -19.86 -20.20
CA PHE A 212 -2.80 -18.50 -19.76
C PHE A 212 -2.71 -18.40 -18.24
N ASP A 213 -3.68 -18.94 -17.51
CA ASP A 213 -3.72 -18.88 -16.05
C ASP A 213 -2.51 -19.59 -15.42
N LYS A 214 -2.14 -20.77 -15.93
CA LYS A 214 -0.93 -21.49 -15.51
C LYS A 214 0.36 -20.69 -15.79
N ALA A 215 0.46 -20.07 -16.96
CA ALA A 215 1.60 -19.23 -17.31
C ALA A 215 1.67 -17.98 -16.43
N ASN A 216 0.55 -17.31 -16.21
CA ASN A 216 0.43 -16.13 -15.38
C ASN A 216 0.77 -16.44 -13.91
N TYR A 217 0.27 -17.56 -13.38
CA TYR A 217 0.60 -18.02 -12.03
C TYR A 217 2.11 -18.24 -11.86
N ARG A 218 2.75 -18.90 -12.83
CA ARG A 218 4.19 -19.11 -12.77
C ARG A 218 4.99 -17.81 -12.80
N LEU A 219 4.65 -16.83 -13.65
CA LEU A 219 5.35 -15.55 -13.69
C LEU A 219 5.18 -14.76 -12.38
N LYS A 220 3.97 -14.72 -11.84
CA LYS A 220 3.70 -14.11 -10.54
C LYS A 220 4.50 -14.78 -9.41
N PHE A 221 4.57 -16.10 -9.43
CA PHE A 221 5.37 -16.86 -8.46
C PHE A 221 6.86 -16.55 -8.64
N GLU A 222 7.39 -16.53 -9.87
CA GLU A 222 8.78 -16.21 -10.18
C GLU A 222 9.16 -14.82 -9.66
N GLU A 223 8.38 -13.78 -9.96
CA GLU A 223 8.61 -12.42 -9.49
C GLU A 223 8.62 -12.36 -7.96
N SER A 224 7.61 -12.93 -7.31
CA SER A 224 7.51 -12.97 -5.85
C SER A 224 8.67 -13.76 -5.20
N PHE A 225 9.02 -14.93 -5.75
CA PHE A 225 10.05 -15.79 -5.20
C PHE A 225 11.42 -15.12 -5.22
N PHE A 226 11.87 -14.59 -6.37
CA PHE A 226 13.20 -13.96 -6.47
C PHE A 226 13.27 -12.64 -5.68
N PHE A 227 12.17 -11.93 -5.57
CA PHE A 227 12.05 -10.79 -4.69
C PHE A 227 12.26 -11.20 -3.22
N GLN A 228 11.50 -12.18 -2.72
CA GLN A 228 11.62 -12.69 -1.35
C GLN A 228 13.02 -13.27 -1.08
N LEU A 229 13.59 -14.00 -2.05
CA LEU A 229 14.94 -14.55 -1.96
C LEU A 229 15.99 -13.44 -1.78
N GLY A 230 15.90 -12.37 -2.57
CA GLY A 230 16.81 -11.25 -2.47
C GLY A 230 16.81 -10.62 -1.07
N TYR A 231 15.64 -10.44 -0.52
CA TYR A 231 15.49 -9.94 0.85
C TYR A 231 15.96 -10.91 1.92
N ALA A 232 15.61 -12.19 1.79
CA ALA A 232 16.02 -13.19 2.76
C ALA A 232 17.56 -13.36 2.79
N LEU A 233 18.23 -13.33 1.64
CA LEU A 233 19.68 -13.35 1.55
C LEU A 233 20.32 -12.10 2.19
N LYS A 234 19.76 -10.90 1.96
CA LYS A 234 20.23 -9.68 2.65
C LYS A 234 20.08 -9.81 4.17
N LYS A 235 18.92 -10.30 4.63
CA LYS A 235 18.64 -10.50 6.05
C LYS A 235 19.62 -11.50 6.68
N LEU A 236 19.92 -12.60 5.99
CA LEU A 236 20.94 -13.56 6.44
C LEU A 236 22.33 -12.92 6.54
N HIS A 237 22.72 -12.14 5.53
CA HIS A 237 23.99 -11.40 5.54
C HIS A 237 24.03 -10.39 6.67
N HIS A 238 22.96 -9.64 6.91
CA HIS A 238 22.87 -8.68 8.02
C HIS A 238 22.94 -9.39 9.37
N LYS A 239 22.18 -10.47 9.56
CA LYS A 239 22.20 -11.28 10.81
C LYS A 239 23.56 -11.90 11.11
N SER A 240 24.37 -12.24 10.09
CA SER A 240 25.72 -12.79 10.29
C SER A 240 26.77 -11.74 10.65
N HIS A 241 26.49 -10.44 10.45
CA HIS A 241 27.43 -9.36 10.68
C HIS A 241 27.02 -8.41 11.82
N THR A 242 25.75 -8.44 12.28
CA THR A 242 25.28 -7.60 13.39
C THR A 242 25.26 -8.40 14.69
N ILE A 243 26.22 -8.12 15.55
CA ILE A 243 26.22 -8.61 16.92
C ILE A 243 25.25 -7.77 17.73
N GLY A 244 24.38 -8.42 18.52
CA GLY A 244 23.48 -7.76 19.47
C GLY A 244 23.79 -8.18 20.90
N ASN A 245 23.39 -7.38 21.88
CA ASN A 245 23.49 -7.74 23.28
C ASN A 245 22.35 -8.70 23.64
N PRO A 246 22.60 -9.96 24.05
CA PRO A 246 21.52 -10.87 24.42
C PRO A 246 20.88 -10.46 25.75
N PHE A 247 19.54 -10.54 25.83
CA PHE A 247 18.77 -10.34 27.05
C PHE A 247 18.17 -11.68 27.51
N PRO A 248 18.93 -12.53 28.19
CA PRO A 248 18.48 -13.85 28.61
C PRO A 248 17.53 -13.81 29.80
N VAL A 249 17.62 -12.77 30.66
CA VAL A 249 16.94 -12.70 31.93
C VAL A 249 15.57 -12.00 31.80
N VAL A 250 14.57 -12.53 32.45
CA VAL A 250 13.32 -11.85 32.79
C VAL A 250 13.30 -11.85 34.30
N GLY A 251 13.61 -10.71 34.90
CA GLY A 251 13.89 -10.56 36.33
C GLY A 251 12.83 -9.78 37.06
N ASP A 252 13.27 -9.10 38.10
CA ASP A 252 12.36 -8.46 39.08
C ASP A 252 11.59 -7.27 38.53
N TYR A 253 12.21 -6.44 37.66
CA TYR A 253 11.51 -5.30 37.07
C TYR A 253 10.31 -5.71 36.21
N PHE A 254 10.48 -6.76 35.41
CA PHE A 254 9.37 -7.28 34.63
C PHE A 254 8.33 -8.00 35.46
N ASN A 255 8.77 -8.92 36.32
CA ASN A 255 7.85 -9.77 37.10
C ASN A 255 7.03 -8.95 38.11
N ASP A 256 7.67 -8.05 38.88
CA ASP A 256 6.97 -7.19 39.80
C ASP A 256 5.92 -6.31 39.11
N PHE A 257 6.31 -5.68 37.97
CA PHE A 257 5.34 -4.88 37.22
C PHE A 257 4.19 -5.73 36.68
N TYR A 258 4.50 -6.92 36.13
CA TYR A 258 3.51 -7.81 35.51
C TYR A 258 2.50 -8.35 36.56
N GLU A 259 2.97 -8.70 37.77
CA GLU A 259 2.15 -9.28 38.83
C GLU A 259 1.41 -8.24 39.66
N ASN A 260 2.04 -7.09 39.97
CA ASN A 260 1.54 -6.15 40.97
C ASN A 260 1.07 -4.81 40.40
N HIS A 261 1.55 -4.38 39.22
CA HIS A 261 1.30 -3.03 38.71
C HIS A 261 0.59 -3.00 37.35
N LEU A 262 0.35 -4.15 36.70
CA LEU A 262 -0.36 -4.21 35.43
C LEU A 262 -1.86 -3.88 35.64
N PRO A 263 -2.40 -2.80 35.06
CA PRO A 263 -3.76 -2.34 35.35
C PRO A 263 -4.86 -3.19 34.67
N PHE A 264 -4.50 -4.13 33.81
CA PHE A 264 -5.42 -4.99 33.08
C PHE A 264 -4.71 -6.25 32.55
N GLU A 265 -5.44 -7.31 32.31
CA GLU A 265 -4.89 -8.49 31.67
C GLU A 265 -4.49 -8.25 30.20
N LEU A 266 -3.33 -8.76 29.81
CA LEU A 266 -2.89 -8.73 28.42
C LEU A 266 -3.75 -9.64 27.56
N THR A 267 -4.06 -9.18 26.33
CA THR A 267 -4.73 -10.01 25.33
C THR A 267 -3.82 -11.16 24.85
N GLY A 268 -4.42 -12.19 24.25
CA GLY A 268 -3.67 -13.29 23.66
C GLY A 268 -2.64 -12.84 22.63
N ALA A 269 -3.02 -11.84 21.81
CA ALA A 269 -2.12 -11.24 20.82
C ALA A 269 -0.95 -10.50 21.46
N GLN A 270 -1.16 -9.73 22.53
CA GLN A 270 -0.09 -9.02 23.25
C GLN A 270 0.89 -10.03 23.90
N LYS A 271 0.38 -11.09 24.55
CA LYS A 271 1.20 -12.16 25.13
C LYS A 271 2.03 -12.87 24.04
N ARG A 272 1.44 -13.17 22.89
CA ARG A 272 2.13 -13.79 21.76
C ARG A 272 3.27 -12.89 21.24
N VAL A 273 2.99 -11.63 20.99
CA VAL A 273 3.96 -10.65 20.49
C VAL A 273 5.11 -10.45 21.47
N LEU A 274 4.82 -10.33 22.76
CA LEU A 274 5.85 -10.20 23.80
C LEU A 274 6.77 -11.42 23.82
N LYS A 275 6.21 -12.63 23.64
CA LYS A 275 7.00 -13.85 23.52
C LYS A 275 7.89 -13.84 22.28
N GLU A 276 7.41 -13.37 21.14
CA GLU A 276 8.20 -13.23 19.91
C GLU A 276 9.38 -12.26 20.11
N ILE A 277 9.12 -11.07 20.70
CA ILE A 277 10.14 -10.06 21.02
C ILE A 277 11.21 -10.65 21.97
N ARG A 278 10.77 -11.31 23.04
CA ARG A 278 11.69 -11.95 24.02
C ARG A 278 12.57 -12.98 23.36
N LEU A 279 12.03 -13.83 22.49
CA LEU A 279 12.80 -14.85 21.77
C LEU A 279 13.88 -14.24 20.88
N ASP A 280 13.61 -13.09 20.26
CA ASP A 280 14.62 -12.39 19.46
C ASP A 280 15.69 -11.74 20.34
N MET A 281 15.29 -11.03 21.40
CA MET A 281 16.24 -10.37 22.31
C MET A 281 17.14 -11.35 23.07
N LYS A 282 16.73 -12.61 23.24
CA LYS A 282 17.57 -13.66 23.88
C LYS A 282 18.76 -14.07 23.02
N ARG A 283 18.72 -13.80 21.69
CA ARG A 283 19.78 -14.19 20.75
C ARG A 283 20.94 -13.16 20.76
N PRO A 284 22.17 -13.58 20.46
CA PRO A 284 23.32 -12.68 20.34
C PRO A 284 23.33 -11.90 19.01
N ILE A 285 22.16 -11.53 18.54
CA ILE A 285 21.90 -10.84 17.26
C ILE A 285 20.98 -9.67 17.54
N GLN A 286 21.25 -8.52 16.94
CA GLN A 286 20.40 -7.35 17.05
C GLN A 286 18.96 -7.66 16.61
N MET A 287 17.98 -7.48 17.48
CA MET A 287 16.56 -7.49 17.09
C MET A 287 16.25 -6.23 16.30
N ASN A 288 15.59 -6.38 15.17
CA ASN A 288 15.02 -5.29 14.39
C ASN A 288 13.59 -5.68 14.01
N ARG A 289 12.59 -5.19 14.77
CA ARG A 289 11.22 -5.69 14.70
C ARG A 289 10.19 -4.58 14.55
N LEU A 290 9.21 -4.79 13.67
CA LEU A 290 8.03 -3.93 13.50
C LEU A 290 6.87 -4.50 14.33
N LEU A 291 6.40 -3.72 15.27
CA LEU A 291 5.18 -3.98 16.03
C LEU A 291 4.02 -3.22 15.40
N GLN A 292 3.13 -3.95 14.81
CA GLN A 292 1.97 -3.42 14.10
C GLN A 292 0.69 -3.74 14.88
N GLY A 293 -0.22 -2.77 14.96
CA GLY A 293 -1.52 -2.97 15.59
C GLY A 293 -2.37 -1.71 15.45
N ASP A 294 -3.66 -1.87 15.53
CA ASP A 294 -4.61 -0.78 15.41
C ASP A 294 -4.43 0.28 16.52
N VAL A 295 -5.05 1.45 16.35
CA VAL A 295 -5.05 2.51 17.38
C VAL A 295 -5.69 1.97 18.66
N GLY A 296 -4.94 2.04 19.78
CA GLY A 296 -5.39 1.54 21.07
C GLY A 296 -5.34 0.02 21.26
N SER A 297 -4.61 -0.72 20.42
CA SER A 297 -4.34 -2.17 20.61
C SER A 297 -3.36 -2.47 21.75
N GLY A 298 -2.81 -1.45 22.42
CA GLY A 298 -1.89 -1.60 23.56
C GLY A 298 -0.42 -1.77 23.18
N LYS A 299 0.01 -1.27 22.01
CA LYS A 299 1.43 -1.26 21.60
C LYS A 299 2.37 -0.66 22.65
N THR A 300 1.96 0.45 23.28
CA THR A 300 2.75 1.12 24.34
C THR A 300 2.97 0.22 25.55
N MET A 301 2.00 -0.62 25.91
CA MET A 301 2.16 -1.58 27.01
C MET A 301 3.19 -2.66 26.66
N VAL A 302 3.14 -3.20 25.43
CA VAL A 302 4.16 -4.16 24.95
C VAL A 302 5.54 -3.50 24.93
N ALA A 303 5.62 -2.23 24.51
CA ALA A 303 6.87 -1.45 24.52
C ALA A 303 7.42 -1.30 25.95
N LEU A 304 6.59 -0.92 26.92
CA LEU A 304 6.98 -0.80 28.32
C LEU A 304 7.50 -2.13 28.89
N LEU A 305 6.75 -3.21 28.70
CA LEU A 305 7.19 -4.55 29.15
C LEU A 305 8.51 -4.98 28.50
N THR A 306 8.75 -4.59 27.25
CA THR A 306 10.04 -4.83 26.57
C THR A 306 11.17 -3.99 27.17
N MET A 307 10.91 -2.75 27.58
CA MET A 307 11.89 -1.90 28.29
C MET A 307 12.26 -2.48 29.66
N LEU A 308 11.28 -3.02 30.39
CA LEU A 308 11.54 -3.69 31.68
C LEU A 308 12.44 -4.90 31.52
N ILE A 309 12.26 -5.73 30.45
CA ILE A 309 13.18 -6.82 30.13
C ILE A 309 14.60 -6.28 29.86
N ALA A 310 14.75 -5.14 29.17
CA ALA A 310 16.07 -4.57 28.94
C ALA A 310 16.74 -4.14 30.28
N MET A 311 15.97 -3.58 31.20
CA MET A 311 16.46 -3.19 32.55
C MET A 311 16.87 -4.42 33.37
N ASP A 312 16.12 -5.53 33.32
CA ASP A 312 16.48 -6.79 33.96
C ASP A 312 17.85 -7.34 33.51
N ASN A 313 18.32 -6.90 32.33
CA ASN A 313 19.61 -7.26 31.79
C ASN A 313 20.68 -6.13 31.91
N GLY A 314 20.39 -5.09 32.71
CA GLY A 314 21.32 -3.99 33.00
C GLY A 314 21.47 -2.95 31.87
N PHE A 315 20.48 -2.84 30.99
CA PHE A 315 20.50 -1.91 29.87
C PHE A 315 19.48 -0.77 30.04
N GLN A 316 19.85 0.39 29.54
CA GLN A 316 18.96 1.54 29.39
C GLN A 316 18.10 1.39 28.12
N SER A 317 16.94 2.04 28.14
CA SER A 317 16.01 2.07 27.02
C SER A 317 15.63 3.49 26.61
N CYS A 318 15.32 3.70 25.33
CA CYS A 318 14.71 4.94 24.89
C CYS A 318 13.48 4.69 24.01
N ILE A 319 12.51 5.60 24.08
CA ILE A 319 11.38 5.67 23.17
C ILE A 319 11.36 7.02 22.46
N MET A 320 11.27 6.97 21.14
CA MET A 320 11.24 8.15 20.29
C MET A 320 9.87 8.33 19.66
N ALA A 321 9.33 9.53 19.76
CA ALA A 321 8.10 9.94 19.10
C ALA A 321 8.35 11.06 18.09
N PRO A 322 7.55 11.18 17.01
CA PRO A 322 7.78 12.17 15.95
C PRO A 322 7.47 13.62 16.37
N THR A 323 6.65 13.81 17.42
CA THR A 323 6.25 15.14 17.91
C THR A 323 6.41 15.24 19.42
N GLU A 324 6.54 16.48 19.93
CA GLU A 324 6.66 16.73 21.38
C GLU A 324 5.40 16.30 22.13
N ILE A 325 4.23 16.52 21.55
CA ILE A 325 2.94 16.11 22.13
C ILE A 325 2.88 14.59 22.34
N LEU A 326 3.29 13.82 21.34
CA LEU A 326 3.35 12.35 21.45
C LEU A 326 4.40 11.89 22.48
N ALA A 327 5.58 12.54 22.48
CA ALA A 327 6.60 12.25 23.47
C ALA A 327 6.11 12.53 24.89
N GLN A 328 5.42 13.66 25.11
CA GLN A 328 4.81 14.01 26.40
C GLN A 328 3.75 12.99 26.81
N GLN A 329 2.93 12.49 25.88
CA GLN A 329 1.93 11.46 26.18
C GLN A 329 2.58 10.13 26.57
N HIS A 330 3.58 9.66 25.83
CA HIS A 330 4.31 8.47 26.22
C HIS A 330 4.96 8.63 27.59
N TYR A 331 5.57 9.79 27.85
CA TYR A 331 6.17 10.10 29.14
C TYR A 331 5.14 10.05 30.27
N ASN A 332 4.02 10.76 30.13
CA ASN A 332 2.98 10.80 31.17
C ASN A 332 2.39 9.41 31.41
N GLY A 333 2.03 8.67 30.35
CA GLY A 333 1.46 7.34 30.50
C GLY A 333 2.43 6.30 31.08
N ILE A 334 3.72 6.36 30.69
CA ILE A 334 4.75 5.47 31.27
C ILE A 334 5.00 5.85 32.73
N LYS A 335 5.10 7.14 33.04
CA LYS A 335 5.32 7.64 34.40
C LYS A 335 4.17 7.24 35.33
N GLU A 336 2.92 7.39 34.88
CA GLU A 336 1.73 6.96 35.65
C GLU A 336 1.76 5.45 35.97
N LEU A 337 2.08 4.63 34.96
CA LEU A 337 2.19 3.17 35.10
C LEU A 337 3.32 2.76 36.05
N LEU A 338 4.39 3.54 36.15
CA LEU A 338 5.57 3.26 36.96
C LEU A 338 5.60 4.06 38.28
N GLU A 339 4.52 4.78 38.63
CA GLU A 339 4.47 5.68 39.83
C GLU A 339 4.84 4.98 41.12
N ASN A 340 4.45 3.71 41.27
CA ASN A 340 4.72 2.91 42.47
C ASN A 340 5.98 2.05 42.34
N THR A 341 6.86 2.37 41.38
CA THR A 341 8.14 1.66 41.17
C THR A 341 9.32 2.61 41.34
N ASN A 342 10.50 2.06 41.58
CA ASN A 342 11.75 2.84 41.65
C ASN A 342 12.40 3.10 40.31
N ILE A 343 11.63 3.15 39.23
CA ILE A 343 12.14 3.29 37.85
C ILE A 343 12.16 4.78 37.46
N ASN A 344 13.36 5.27 37.07
CA ASN A 344 13.55 6.67 36.65
C ASN A 344 13.23 6.85 35.17
N VAL A 345 12.25 7.70 34.88
CA VAL A 345 11.81 8.05 33.51
C VAL A 345 11.91 9.56 33.34
N LYS A 346 12.52 10.04 32.23
CA LYS A 346 12.58 11.48 31.92
C LYS A 346 12.23 11.75 30.46
N LEU A 347 11.84 13.02 30.21
CA LEU A 347 11.46 13.51 28.89
C LEU A 347 12.51 14.48 28.34
N LEU A 348 12.93 14.24 27.10
CA LEU A 348 13.85 15.11 26.34
C LEU A 348 13.25 15.52 25.00
N THR A 349 12.91 16.80 24.86
CA THR A 349 12.36 17.39 23.63
C THR A 349 13.15 18.62 23.21
N GLY A 350 12.78 19.22 22.08
CA GLY A 350 13.38 20.49 21.64
C GLY A 350 13.17 21.63 22.63
N SER A 351 12.01 21.66 23.31
CA SER A 351 11.63 22.69 24.29
C SER A 351 12.18 22.47 25.69
N THR A 352 12.88 21.36 25.99
CA THR A 352 13.44 21.05 27.31
C THR A 352 14.48 22.10 27.72
N LYS A 353 14.32 22.72 28.89
CA LYS A 353 15.21 23.76 29.41
C LYS A 353 16.66 23.26 29.57
N VAL A 354 17.64 24.12 29.33
CA VAL A 354 19.08 23.79 29.37
C VAL A 354 19.50 23.16 30.72
N SER A 355 19.01 23.68 31.85
CA SER A 355 19.31 23.12 33.18
C SER A 355 18.81 21.68 33.33
N ALA A 356 17.59 21.40 32.87
CA ALA A 356 17.02 20.06 32.92
C ALA A 356 17.75 19.10 31.94
N ARG A 357 18.12 19.59 30.75
CA ARG A 357 18.93 18.80 29.80
C ARG A 357 20.25 18.34 30.41
N ARG A 358 20.96 19.23 31.16
CA ARG A 358 22.22 18.87 31.80
C ARG A 358 22.01 17.69 32.78
N ILE A 359 21.00 17.76 33.63
CA ILE A 359 20.69 16.68 34.57
C ILE A 359 20.37 15.38 33.85
N ILE A 360 19.55 15.44 32.79
CA ILE A 360 19.21 14.26 31.98
C ILE A 360 20.49 13.63 31.37
N HIS A 361 21.41 14.44 30.84
CA HIS A 361 22.66 13.94 30.25
C HIS A 361 23.56 13.29 31.33
N GLU A 362 23.71 13.91 32.49
CA GLU A 362 24.50 13.37 33.62
C GLU A 362 23.92 12.00 34.07
N GLU A 363 22.60 11.89 34.27
CA GLU A 363 21.95 10.66 34.69
C GLU A 363 21.94 9.56 33.60
N LEU A 364 21.98 9.92 32.32
CA LEU A 364 22.17 8.95 31.24
C LEU A 364 23.59 8.41 31.21
N GLU A 365 24.59 9.25 31.36
CA GLU A 365 26.01 8.87 31.34
C GLU A 365 26.42 8.03 32.58
N ASN A 366 25.87 8.33 33.76
CA ASN A 366 26.13 7.56 34.98
C ASN A 366 25.27 6.31 35.10
N GLY A 367 24.15 6.22 34.34
CA GLY A 367 23.25 5.08 34.27
C GLY A 367 22.11 5.10 35.30
N GLU A 368 21.88 6.22 35.99
CA GLU A 368 20.76 6.39 36.94
C GLU A 368 19.42 6.54 36.21
N LEU A 369 19.41 7.11 35.00
CA LEU A 369 18.23 7.19 34.16
C LEU A 369 18.04 5.92 33.33
N SER A 370 16.98 5.17 33.63
CA SER A 370 16.68 3.87 32.99
C SER A 370 15.94 4.02 31.68
N ILE A 371 14.97 4.94 31.61
CA ILE A 371 14.09 5.13 30.42
C ILE A 371 14.11 6.59 30.01
N LEU A 372 14.52 6.86 28.78
CA LEU A 372 14.43 8.19 28.16
C LEU A 372 13.29 8.22 27.15
N VAL A 373 12.34 9.12 27.34
CA VAL A 373 11.30 9.43 26.34
C VAL A 373 11.69 10.71 25.62
N GLY A 374 11.54 10.79 24.29
CA GLY A 374 11.84 12.04 23.61
C GLY A 374 11.47 12.07 22.14
N THR A 375 11.87 13.18 21.51
CA THR A 375 11.77 13.39 20.06
C THR A 375 13.10 13.12 19.38
N HIS A 376 13.33 13.68 18.20
CA HIS A 376 14.65 13.65 17.53
C HIS A 376 15.78 14.22 18.40
N ALA A 377 15.50 14.96 19.47
CA ALA A 377 16.49 15.42 20.43
C ALA A 377 17.32 14.28 21.06
N VAL A 378 16.76 13.07 21.16
CA VAL A 378 17.46 11.85 21.61
C VAL A 378 18.63 11.49 20.68
N LEU A 379 18.56 11.88 19.41
CA LEU A 379 19.60 11.60 18.39
C LEU A 379 20.78 12.57 18.43
N GLU A 380 20.70 13.67 19.19
CA GLU A 380 21.79 14.65 19.30
C GLU A 380 23.06 13.98 19.83
N ASP A 381 24.23 14.33 19.28
CA ASP A 381 25.52 13.71 19.64
C ASP A 381 25.87 13.91 21.12
N LYS A 382 25.37 14.98 21.74
CA LYS A 382 25.53 15.28 23.17
C LYS A 382 24.79 14.31 24.08
N VAL A 383 23.77 13.61 23.60
CA VAL A 383 23.03 12.61 24.36
C VAL A 383 23.81 11.30 24.33
N LYS A 384 24.45 10.96 25.42
CA LYS A 384 25.23 9.75 25.59
C LYS A 384 24.60 8.86 26.65
N PHE A 385 24.45 7.59 26.30
CA PHE A 385 23.97 6.57 27.24
C PHE A 385 25.16 5.80 27.79
N LYS A 386 25.07 5.39 29.05
CA LYS A 386 26.06 4.45 29.63
C LYS A 386 26.01 3.10 28.92
N ASN A 387 24.80 2.59 28.70
CA ASN A 387 24.59 1.28 28.11
C ASN A 387 23.18 1.17 27.47
N LEU A 388 22.99 1.81 26.31
CA LEU A 388 21.71 1.71 25.58
C LEU A 388 21.54 0.32 24.98
N GLY A 389 20.54 -0.44 25.41
CA GLY A 389 20.27 -1.80 24.90
C GLY A 389 19.01 -1.91 24.04
N LEU A 390 18.03 -1.01 24.22
CA LEU A 390 16.77 -1.03 23.49
C LEU A 390 16.39 0.39 23.04
N ALA A 391 16.07 0.54 21.76
CA ALA A 391 15.49 1.77 21.22
C ALA A 391 14.13 1.45 20.57
N ILE A 392 13.11 2.19 20.98
CA ILE A 392 11.75 2.08 20.47
C ILE A 392 11.44 3.31 19.64
N ILE A 393 10.88 3.12 18.44
CA ILE A 393 10.54 4.20 17.51
C ILE A 393 9.03 4.12 17.24
N ASP A 394 8.30 5.15 17.61
CA ASP A 394 6.86 5.24 17.32
C ASP A 394 6.62 5.98 16.01
N GLU A 395 5.64 5.52 15.21
CA GLU A 395 5.24 6.07 13.91
C GLU A 395 6.40 6.18 12.90
N GLN A 396 6.98 5.04 12.54
CA GLN A 396 8.15 4.90 11.67
C GLN A 396 8.11 5.73 10.38
N HIS A 397 6.94 5.88 9.75
CA HIS A 397 6.81 6.58 8.48
C HIS A 397 7.29 8.06 8.51
N ARG A 398 7.51 8.60 9.70
CA ARG A 398 8.04 9.96 9.94
C ARG A 398 9.54 10.01 10.24
N PHE A 399 10.23 8.84 10.33
CA PHE A 399 11.66 8.74 10.59
C PHE A 399 12.40 8.12 9.41
N GLY A 400 13.42 8.84 8.90
CA GLY A 400 14.28 8.37 7.82
C GLY A 400 15.31 7.32 8.23
N VAL A 401 15.88 6.60 7.25
CA VAL A 401 16.94 5.59 7.44
C VAL A 401 18.16 6.19 8.15
N ALA A 402 18.55 7.42 7.82
CA ALA A 402 19.67 8.12 8.44
C ALA A 402 19.51 8.35 9.95
N GLN A 403 18.27 8.53 10.42
CA GLN A 403 17.98 8.74 11.84
C GLN A 403 18.09 7.43 12.63
N ARG A 404 17.70 6.29 12.04
CA ARG A 404 17.91 4.96 12.63
C ARG A 404 19.40 4.63 12.75
N ALA A 405 20.19 4.96 11.72
CA ALA A 405 21.65 4.76 11.76
C ALA A 405 22.32 5.50 12.91
N LYS A 406 21.85 6.70 13.28
CA LYS A 406 22.35 7.43 14.44
C LYS A 406 22.05 6.73 15.77
N LEU A 407 20.91 6.02 15.91
CA LEU A 407 20.64 5.22 17.10
C LEU A 407 21.59 4.03 17.22
N TRP A 408 21.96 3.40 16.12
CA TRP A 408 22.94 2.30 16.14
C TRP A 408 24.32 2.74 16.66
N ALA A 409 24.70 3.97 16.39
CA ALA A 409 25.97 4.54 16.82
C ALA A 409 26.00 4.99 18.31
N LYS A 410 24.84 4.95 19.02
CA LYS A 410 24.76 5.41 20.42
C LYS A 410 25.36 4.43 21.43
N ASN A 411 25.68 3.22 21.05
CA ASN A 411 26.37 2.23 21.89
C ASN A 411 27.42 1.50 21.05
N LYS A 412 28.44 0.89 21.72
CA LYS A 412 29.48 0.06 21.08
C LYS A 412 28.86 -1.13 20.34
N THR A 413 27.90 -1.80 20.97
CA THR A 413 27.06 -2.82 20.34
C THR A 413 25.72 -2.18 20.01
N PRO A 414 25.24 -2.25 18.76
CA PRO A 414 23.95 -1.67 18.38
C PRO A 414 22.80 -2.13 19.28
N PRO A 415 21.95 -1.21 19.75
CA PRO A 415 20.79 -1.59 20.57
C PRO A 415 19.78 -2.38 19.76
N HIS A 416 18.95 -3.19 20.40
CA HIS A 416 17.75 -3.76 19.81
C HIS A 416 16.80 -2.64 19.36
N ILE A 417 16.14 -2.80 18.22
CA ILE A 417 15.20 -1.82 17.67
C ILE A 417 13.80 -2.42 17.63
N LEU A 418 12.86 -1.74 18.26
CA LEU A 418 11.43 -2.02 18.14
C LEU A 418 10.75 -0.82 17.50
N VAL A 419 10.24 -1.01 16.32
CA VAL A 419 9.50 0.03 15.58
C VAL A 419 8.01 -0.22 15.79
N MET A 420 7.24 0.82 16.10
CA MET A 420 5.80 0.73 16.26
C MET A 420 5.09 1.54 15.17
N THR A 421 3.92 1.07 14.75
CA THR A 421 3.01 1.84 13.89
C THR A 421 1.56 1.60 14.27
N ALA A 422 0.78 2.68 14.28
CA ALA A 422 -0.66 2.63 14.46
C ALA A 422 -1.42 2.56 13.13
N THR A 423 -0.74 2.77 11.99
CA THR A 423 -1.32 2.50 10.69
C THR A 423 -1.16 1.02 10.38
N PRO A 424 -2.24 0.25 10.33
CA PRO A 424 -2.16 -1.12 9.85
C PRO A 424 -1.65 -1.10 8.39
N ILE A 425 -0.52 -1.76 8.17
CA ILE A 425 0.00 -1.98 6.81
C ILE A 425 -0.54 -3.34 6.38
N PRO A 426 -1.09 -3.49 5.16
CA PRO A 426 -1.52 -4.79 4.69
C PRO A 426 -0.46 -5.86 4.94
N ARG A 427 -0.86 -7.01 5.49
CA ARG A 427 0.10 -8.06 5.88
C ARG A 427 1.02 -8.49 4.73
N THR A 428 0.48 -8.53 3.52
CA THR A 428 1.24 -8.86 2.29
C THR A 428 2.31 -7.83 1.99
N LEU A 429 1.97 -6.55 2.15
CA LEU A 429 2.90 -5.44 1.93
C LEU A 429 3.99 -5.41 3.02
N ALA A 430 3.59 -5.59 4.28
CA ALA A 430 4.54 -5.65 5.39
C ALA A 430 5.55 -6.80 5.21
N MET A 431 5.09 -7.97 4.78
CA MET A 431 5.93 -9.13 4.51
C MET A 431 6.87 -8.95 3.32
N SER A 432 6.55 -8.07 2.39
CA SER A 432 7.30 -7.85 1.15
C SER A 432 8.30 -6.72 1.25
N PHE A 433 7.92 -5.59 1.88
CA PHE A 433 8.72 -4.35 1.83
C PHE A 433 9.46 -4.01 3.13
N TYR A 434 8.99 -4.52 4.28
CA TYR A 434 9.70 -4.36 5.56
C TYR A 434 10.48 -5.62 5.92
N SER A 435 11.10 -6.24 4.94
CA SER A 435 11.79 -7.53 5.11
C SER A 435 13.11 -7.42 5.90
N ASP A 436 13.63 -6.22 6.14
CA ASP A 436 14.70 -5.94 7.11
C ASP A 436 14.19 -5.98 8.55
N LEU A 437 12.85 -5.89 8.75
CA LEU A 437 12.19 -6.00 10.03
C LEU A 437 11.47 -7.36 10.19
N ASP A 438 11.59 -7.97 11.34
CA ASP A 438 10.66 -9.03 11.74
C ASP A 438 9.33 -8.39 12.13
N VAL A 439 8.20 -8.95 11.71
CA VAL A 439 6.88 -8.33 11.91
C VAL A 439 6.09 -9.07 12.96
N SER A 440 5.62 -8.34 13.97
CA SER A 440 4.65 -8.80 14.96
C SER A 440 3.36 -8.00 14.84
N VAL A 441 2.21 -8.66 14.95
CA VAL A 441 0.89 -8.06 14.77
C VAL A 441 0.05 -8.26 16.02
N ILE A 442 -0.46 -7.16 16.59
CA ILE A 442 -1.51 -7.20 17.61
C ILE A 442 -2.84 -7.06 16.88
N ASP A 443 -3.50 -8.19 16.67
CA ASP A 443 -4.76 -8.34 15.95
C ASP A 443 -5.98 -8.49 16.90
N GLU A 444 -5.80 -8.20 18.17
CA GLU A 444 -6.85 -8.19 19.20
C GLU A 444 -6.91 -6.81 19.86
N MET A 445 -8.12 -6.37 20.20
CA MET A 445 -8.34 -5.18 21.01
C MET A 445 -8.41 -5.54 22.50
N PRO A 446 -7.98 -4.64 23.40
CA PRO A 446 -8.12 -4.84 24.84
C PRO A 446 -9.58 -5.05 25.26
N VAL A 447 -9.78 -5.88 26.29
CA VAL A 447 -11.10 -6.17 26.86
C VAL A 447 -11.76 -4.89 27.39
N GLY A 448 -13.06 -4.74 27.19
CA GLY A 448 -13.85 -3.58 27.67
C GLY A 448 -13.94 -2.41 26.68
N ARG A 449 -13.19 -2.40 25.58
CA ARG A 449 -13.32 -1.37 24.56
C ARG A 449 -14.56 -1.60 23.68
N LYS A 450 -15.46 -0.62 23.63
CA LYS A 450 -16.66 -0.68 22.78
C LYS A 450 -16.28 -0.34 21.32
N PRO A 451 -16.82 -1.07 20.32
CA PRO A 451 -16.64 -0.71 18.91
C PRO A 451 -17.21 0.68 18.63
N ILE A 452 -16.50 1.46 17.82
CA ILE A 452 -16.96 2.79 17.41
C ILE A 452 -18.06 2.61 16.36
N ILE A 453 -19.23 3.22 16.61
CA ILE A 453 -20.34 3.22 15.65
C ILE A 453 -20.03 4.27 14.57
N THR A 454 -19.82 3.82 13.34
CA THR A 454 -19.54 4.72 12.22
C THR A 454 -20.81 4.91 11.39
N ALA A 455 -21.26 6.14 11.23
CA ALA A 455 -22.47 6.49 10.45
C ALA A 455 -22.12 7.41 9.29
N HIS A 456 -22.73 7.16 8.13
CA HIS A 456 -22.67 8.07 6.98
C HIS A 456 -23.88 8.97 6.97
N ARG A 457 -23.68 10.28 6.76
CA ARG A 457 -24.73 11.31 6.66
C ARG A 457 -24.41 12.25 5.50
N ARG A 458 -25.45 12.82 4.91
CA ARG A 458 -25.34 13.80 3.83
C ARG A 458 -25.59 15.20 4.36
N GLU A 459 -25.26 16.20 3.56
CA GLU A 459 -25.46 17.61 3.91
C GLU A 459 -26.89 17.92 4.40
N LYS A 460 -27.90 17.32 3.78
CA LYS A 460 -29.31 17.45 4.17
C LYS A 460 -29.61 16.95 5.60
N ASP A 461 -28.79 16.10 6.14
CA ASP A 461 -28.96 15.50 7.47
C ASP A 461 -28.22 16.30 8.57
N ARG A 462 -27.62 17.45 8.22
CA ARG A 462 -26.78 18.29 9.10
C ARG A 462 -27.50 18.69 10.41
N ALA A 463 -28.74 19.10 10.31
CA ALA A 463 -29.54 19.48 11.48
C ALA A 463 -29.71 18.32 12.48
N TYR A 464 -29.92 17.10 11.96
CA TYR A 464 -29.98 15.90 12.77
C TYR A 464 -28.64 15.62 13.47
N VAL A 465 -27.51 15.75 12.75
CA VAL A 465 -26.15 15.56 13.31
C VAL A 465 -25.90 16.59 14.42
N TYR A 466 -26.25 17.84 14.22
CA TYR A 466 -26.05 18.87 15.25
C TYR A 466 -26.92 18.62 16.49
N ASN A 467 -28.15 18.15 16.34
CA ASN A 467 -29.00 17.78 17.47
C ASN A 467 -28.40 16.59 18.25
N PHE A 468 -27.93 15.57 17.55
CA PHE A 468 -27.23 14.46 18.17
C PHE A 468 -25.97 14.92 18.93
N CYS A 469 -25.19 15.83 18.35
CA CYS A 469 -24.03 16.41 19.04
C CYS A 469 -24.42 17.14 20.32
N ARG A 470 -25.54 17.93 20.32
CA ARG A 470 -26.04 18.61 21.53
C ARG A 470 -26.45 17.62 22.61
N GLU A 471 -27.13 16.54 22.25
CA GLU A 471 -27.50 15.47 23.19
C GLU A 471 -26.28 14.83 23.85
N GLU A 472 -25.21 14.57 23.08
CA GLU A 472 -23.96 14.02 23.61
C GLU A 472 -23.24 15.03 24.53
N ILE A 473 -23.21 16.33 24.17
CA ILE A 473 -22.62 17.36 25.02
C ILE A 473 -23.42 17.49 26.35
N GLN A 474 -24.75 17.40 26.30
CA GLN A 474 -25.57 17.42 27.53
C GLN A 474 -25.28 16.23 28.45
N LYS A 475 -24.79 15.13 27.93
CA LYS A 475 -24.28 13.97 28.71
C LYS A 475 -22.84 14.20 29.22
N GLY A 476 -22.29 15.40 29.06
CA GLY A 476 -20.94 15.74 29.47
C GLY A 476 -19.84 15.26 28.48
N ARG A 477 -20.17 14.92 27.26
CA ARG A 477 -19.21 14.44 26.25
C ARG A 477 -18.59 15.58 25.46
N GLN A 478 -17.42 15.31 24.86
CA GLN A 478 -16.73 16.25 24.01
C GLN A 478 -16.75 15.78 22.55
N ILE A 479 -16.70 16.73 21.61
CA ILE A 479 -16.91 16.50 20.19
C ILE A 479 -15.76 17.09 19.36
N TYR A 480 -15.33 16.33 18.37
CA TYR A 480 -14.45 16.80 17.30
C TYR A 480 -15.25 17.09 16.03
N PHE A 481 -15.00 18.26 15.42
CA PHE A 481 -15.35 18.55 14.04
C PHE A 481 -14.06 18.65 13.23
N VAL A 482 -13.89 17.81 12.20
CA VAL A 482 -12.65 17.75 11.41
C VAL A 482 -12.94 18.12 9.98
N TYR A 483 -12.19 19.08 9.46
CA TYR A 483 -12.28 19.58 8.08
C TYR A 483 -11.08 19.11 7.26
N PRO A 484 -11.27 18.79 5.95
CA PRO A 484 -10.16 18.36 5.09
C PRO A 484 -9.24 19.53 4.76
N LEU A 485 -7.96 19.23 4.54
CA LEU A 485 -7.02 20.10 3.86
C LEU A 485 -7.20 19.96 2.34
N ILE A 486 -7.15 21.05 1.59
CA ILE A 486 -7.21 21.05 0.12
C ILE A 486 -5.80 21.29 -0.39
N GLU A 487 -5.19 20.30 -1.03
CA GLU A 487 -3.78 20.31 -1.46
C GLU A 487 -3.39 21.46 -2.40
N GLU A 488 -4.37 22.12 -3.05
CA GLU A 488 -4.10 23.15 -4.06
C GLU A 488 -3.87 24.56 -3.50
N SER A 489 -4.24 24.86 -2.24
CA SER A 489 -4.04 26.19 -1.65
C SER A 489 -4.20 26.23 -0.14
N GLU A 490 -3.10 26.47 0.57
CA GLU A 490 -3.09 26.68 2.04
C GLU A 490 -4.04 27.82 2.50
N THR A 491 -4.32 28.78 1.64
CA THR A 491 -5.24 29.88 1.92
C THR A 491 -6.69 29.46 1.87
N LEU A 492 -7.05 28.55 0.95
CA LEU A 492 -8.40 27.98 0.86
C LEU A 492 -8.71 27.06 2.04
N ASP A 493 -7.73 26.29 2.50
CA ASP A 493 -7.85 25.40 3.66
C ASP A 493 -8.18 26.17 4.93
N TYR A 494 -7.46 27.28 5.17
CA TYR A 494 -7.72 28.14 6.30
C TYR A 494 -9.10 28.79 6.21
N LYS A 495 -9.50 29.24 5.04
CA LYS A 495 -10.82 29.83 4.82
C LYS A 495 -11.96 28.83 5.08
N ASN A 496 -11.82 27.59 4.61
CA ASN A 496 -12.79 26.52 4.84
C ASN A 496 -12.91 26.18 6.33
N LEU A 497 -11.78 26.10 7.03
CA LEU A 497 -11.77 25.87 8.46
C LEU A 497 -12.44 27.03 9.21
N MET A 498 -12.15 28.29 8.85
CA MET A 498 -12.77 29.46 9.50
C MET A 498 -14.27 29.52 9.26
N THR A 499 -14.73 29.26 8.03
CA THR A 499 -16.16 29.16 7.72
C THR A 499 -16.80 28.00 8.50
N GLY A 500 -16.10 26.88 8.63
CA GLY A 500 -16.56 25.75 9.44
C GLY A 500 -16.65 26.10 10.92
N LEU A 501 -15.66 26.82 11.45
CA LEU A 501 -15.65 27.31 12.82
C LEU A 501 -16.83 28.25 13.08
N GLU A 502 -17.05 29.24 12.21
CA GLU A 502 -18.18 30.18 12.29
C GLU A 502 -19.51 29.42 12.31
N ASN A 503 -19.70 28.46 11.39
CA ASN A 503 -20.91 27.63 11.35
C ASN A 503 -21.11 26.81 12.63
N VAL A 504 -20.06 26.28 13.22
CA VAL A 504 -20.14 25.54 14.49
C VAL A 504 -20.48 26.51 15.61
N MET A 505 -19.82 27.66 15.72
CA MET A 505 -20.08 28.66 16.76
C MET A 505 -21.52 29.18 16.69
N ASP A 506 -22.04 29.45 15.50
CA ASP A 506 -23.44 29.92 15.32
C ASP A 506 -24.48 28.89 15.74
N ASN A 507 -24.18 27.60 15.54
CA ASN A 507 -25.10 26.52 15.90
C ASN A 507 -24.93 26.00 17.33
N PHE A 508 -23.81 26.32 17.99
CA PHE A 508 -23.48 25.87 19.36
C PHE A 508 -23.15 27.04 20.28
N THR A 509 -23.93 28.10 20.25
CA THR A 509 -23.72 29.40 20.93
C THR A 509 -23.55 29.29 22.45
N HIS A 510 -24.02 28.22 23.09
CA HIS A 510 -23.95 28.02 24.56
C HIS A 510 -22.78 27.13 24.99
N TYR A 511 -21.90 26.72 24.04
CA TYR A 511 -20.80 25.79 24.33
C TYR A 511 -19.45 26.43 23.97
N ASN A 512 -18.42 26.07 24.69
CA ASN A 512 -17.07 26.56 24.44
C ASN A 512 -16.46 25.77 23.27
N VAL A 513 -16.07 26.51 22.24
CA VAL A 513 -15.44 25.96 21.04
C VAL A 513 -13.98 26.36 21.02
N THR A 514 -13.09 25.40 20.76
CA THR A 514 -11.67 25.68 20.51
C THR A 514 -11.28 25.21 19.11
N MET A 515 -10.17 25.75 18.58
CA MET A 515 -9.70 25.47 17.23
C MET A 515 -8.28 24.94 17.25
N LEU A 516 -7.99 24.00 16.32
CA LEU A 516 -6.64 23.45 16.14
C LEU A 516 -6.30 23.27 14.66
N HIS A 517 -5.22 23.92 14.20
CA HIS A 517 -4.77 23.80 12.81
C HIS A 517 -3.24 23.88 12.64
N GLY A 518 -2.75 23.50 11.45
CA GLY A 518 -1.32 23.37 11.15
C GLY A 518 -0.50 24.64 11.33
N LYS A 519 -1.08 25.82 11.05
CA LYS A 519 -0.38 27.14 11.07
C LYS A 519 -0.22 27.74 12.47
N MET A 520 -0.86 27.18 13.51
CA MET A 520 -0.68 27.64 14.89
C MET A 520 0.76 27.35 15.35
N LYS A 521 1.27 28.24 16.19
CA LYS A 521 2.56 28.02 16.88
C LYS A 521 2.46 26.81 17.81
N PRO A 522 3.55 26.08 18.09
CA PRO A 522 3.52 24.93 18.98
C PRO A 522 2.85 25.23 20.34
N SER A 523 3.17 26.35 20.98
CA SER A 523 2.54 26.77 22.25
C SER A 523 1.02 26.95 22.13
N GLU A 524 0.56 27.58 21.03
CA GLU A 524 -0.88 27.78 20.81
C GLU A 524 -1.63 26.47 20.58
N LYS A 525 -0.96 25.48 19.93
CA LYS A 525 -1.50 24.12 19.76
C LYS A 525 -1.61 23.41 21.09
N ASP A 526 -0.58 23.52 21.93
CA ASP A 526 -0.56 22.93 23.26
C ASP A 526 -1.64 23.55 24.16
N ASP A 527 -1.81 24.87 24.12
CA ASP A 527 -2.84 25.57 24.89
C ASP A 527 -4.26 25.15 24.45
N ALA A 528 -4.54 25.12 23.14
CA ALA A 528 -5.83 24.69 22.61
C ALA A 528 -6.14 23.22 22.97
N MET A 529 -5.15 22.34 22.88
CA MET A 529 -5.30 20.95 23.27
C MET A 529 -5.52 20.76 24.76
N ASN A 530 -4.77 21.47 25.61
CA ASN A 530 -4.94 21.43 27.06
C ASN A 530 -6.30 21.98 27.48
N TYR A 531 -6.78 23.05 26.80
CA TYR A 531 -8.08 23.62 27.04
C TYR A 531 -9.21 22.62 26.73
N PHE A 532 -9.07 21.86 25.63
CA PHE A 532 -10.01 20.80 25.29
C PHE A 532 -9.86 19.57 26.20
N ALA A 533 -8.66 19.08 26.44
CA ALA A 533 -8.41 17.89 27.27
C ALA A 533 -8.84 18.07 28.71
N SER A 534 -8.80 19.32 29.24
CA SER A 534 -9.29 19.65 30.61
C SER A 534 -10.82 19.74 30.72
N GLY A 535 -11.56 19.52 29.61
CA GLY A 535 -13.02 19.61 29.60
C GLY A 535 -13.58 21.03 29.62
N LYS A 536 -12.72 22.07 29.49
CA LYS A 536 -13.16 23.48 29.46
C LYS A 536 -13.80 23.86 28.11
N ALA A 537 -13.46 23.17 27.05
CA ALA A 537 -14.14 23.26 25.76
C ALA A 537 -14.88 21.94 25.48
N GLU A 538 -16.14 22.04 25.09
CA GLU A 538 -16.98 20.90 24.70
C GLU A 538 -16.74 20.51 23.26
N ILE A 539 -16.32 21.46 22.41
CA ILE A 539 -16.14 21.25 20.97
C ILE A 539 -14.74 21.68 20.53
N MET A 540 -14.10 20.82 19.73
CA MET A 540 -12.88 21.17 19.02
C MET A 540 -13.12 21.11 17.51
N VAL A 541 -12.85 22.22 16.83
CA VAL A 541 -12.83 22.33 15.37
C VAL A 541 -11.38 22.23 14.87
N ALA A 542 -11.07 21.25 14.06
CA ALA A 542 -9.69 20.97 13.67
C ALA A 542 -9.53 20.59 12.21
N THR A 543 -8.31 20.71 11.69
CA THR A 543 -7.88 20.08 10.46
C THR A 543 -7.28 18.70 10.74
N THR A 544 -6.68 18.04 9.73
CA THR A 544 -6.00 16.74 9.86
C THR A 544 -4.86 16.72 10.89
N VAL A 545 -4.42 17.85 11.42
CA VAL A 545 -3.39 17.92 12.49
C VAL A 545 -3.74 17.08 13.70
N ILE A 546 -5.04 16.83 13.93
CA ILE A 546 -5.53 15.97 15.01
C ILE A 546 -5.19 14.48 14.81
N GLU A 547 -4.75 14.06 13.61
CA GLU A 547 -4.21 12.71 13.38
C GLU A 547 -3.04 12.40 14.32
N VAL A 548 -2.37 13.44 14.84
CA VAL A 548 -1.18 13.31 15.66
C VAL A 548 -1.53 13.51 17.13
N GLY A 549 -1.87 12.42 17.78
CA GLY A 549 -1.34 12.10 19.10
C GLY A 549 -2.09 12.51 20.36
N VAL A 550 -3.18 13.27 20.45
CA VAL A 550 -3.73 13.59 21.77
C VAL A 550 -4.83 12.62 22.18
N ASN A 551 -4.70 12.07 23.39
CA ASN A 551 -5.70 11.22 24.01
C ASN A 551 -6.66 12.07 24.85
N VAL A 552 -7.93 12.16 24.45
CA VAL A 552 -9.00 12.79 25.25
C VAL A 552 -10.07 11.74 25.50
N PRO A 553 -10.05 11.06 26.66
CA PRO A 553 -10.96 9.94 26.96
C PRO A 553 -12.44 10.32 26.88
N ASN A 554 -12.77 11.58 27.19
CA ASN A 554 -14.15 12.09 27.20
C ASN A 554 -14.66 12.48 25.80
N ALA A 555 -13.78 12.56 24.78
CA ALA A 555 -14.20 12.84 23.42
C ALA A 555 -14.81 11.58 22.80
N SER A 556 -16.14 11.55 22.69
CA SER A 556 -16.90 10.39 22.23
C SER A 556 -17.48 10.55 20.82
N VAL A 557 -17.53 11.76 20.25
CA VAL A 557 -18.06 12.00 18.91
C VAL A 557 -17.02 12.64 18.00
N MET A 558 -16.85 12.05 16.82
CA MET A 558 -16.02 12.55 15.73
C MET A 558 -16.90 12.84 14.53
N VAL A 559 -17.05 14.09 14.14
CA VAL A 559 -17.72 14.50 12.91
C VAL A 559 -16.65 14.84 11.87
N ILE A 560 -16.60 14.14 10.75
CA ILE A 560 -15.64 14.39 9.67
C ILE A 560 -16.38 14.99 8.49
N GLU A 561 -16.11 16.25 8.23
CA GLU A 561 -16.71 17.02 7.15
C GLU A 561 -16.07 16.71 5.79
N SER A 562 -16.88 16.67 4.73
CA SER A 562 -16.42 16.32 3.38
C SER A 562 -15.55 15.07 3.36
N SER A 563 -15.99 14.02 4.07
CA SER A 563 -15.22 12.80 4.31
C SER A 563 -14.82 12.04 3.03
N GLU A 564 -15.49 12.31 1.90
CA GLU A 564 -15.11 11.81 0.59
C GLU A 564 -13.74 12.28 0.09
N ARG A 565 -13.20 13.36 0.68
CA ARG A 565 -11.88 13.93 0.33
C ARG A 565 -10.71 13.28 1.08
N PHE A 566 -10.99 12.54 2.14
CA PHE A 566 -9.98 11.86 2.94
C PHE A 566 -9.62 10.49 2.36
N GLY A 567 -8.38 10.07 2.56
CA GLY A 567 -7.96 8.69 2.36
C GLY A 567 -8.53 7.77 3.44
N LEU A 568 -8.68 6.47 3.13
CA LEU A 568 -9.17 5.47 4.10
C LEU A 568 -8.31 5.40 5.36
N SER A 569 -6.99 5.40 5.20
CA SER A 569 -6.05 5.39 6.34
C SER A 569 -6.23 6.61 7.24
N GLN A 570 -6.46 7.81 6.67
CA GLN A 570 -6.72 9.02 7.43
C GLN A 570 -8.05 8.96 8.18
N LEU A 571 -9.13 8.53 7.50
CA LEU A 571 -10.44 8.34 8.14
C LEU A 571 -10.34 7.37 9.32
N HIS A 572 -9.58 6.28 9.16
CA HIS A 572 -9.37 5.30 10.21
C HIS A 572 -8.59 5.87 11.40
N GLN A 573 -7.53 6.64 11.16
CA GLN A 573 -6.75 7.30 12.20
C GLN A 573 -7.59 8.33 12.96
N LEU A 574 -8.38 9.15 12.25
CA LEU A 574 -9.30 10.12 12.86
C LEU A 574 -10.36 9.40 13.70
N ARG A 575 -11.00 8.34 13.16
CA ARG A 575 -11.94 7.53 13.94
C ARG A 575 -11.31 7.00 15.23
N GLY A 576 -10.06 6.57 15.20
CA GLY A 576 -9.33 6.08 16.36
C GLY A 576 -9.01 7.13 17.44
N ARG A 577 -9.32 8.42 17.18
CA ARG A 577 -9.18 9.49 18.19
C ARG A 577 -10.32 9.53 19.19
N VAL A 578 -11.44 8.91 18.90
CA VAL A 578 -12.53 8.64 19.84
C VAL A 578 -12.54 7.17 20.25
N GLY A 579 -13.38 6.78 21.20
CA GLY A 579 -13.48 5.40 21.68
C GLY A 579 -12.34 4.98 22.61
N ARG A 580 -11.78 5.91 23.36
CA ARG A 580 -10.73 5.66 24.36
C ARG A 580 -11.24 5.66 25.79
N GLY A 581 -12.46 6.12 26.01
CA GLY A 581 -13.18 6.03 27.28
C GLY A 581 -14.03 4.76 27.36
N ALA A 582 -14.69 4.55 28.50
CA ALA A 582 -15.60 3.42 28.77
C ALA A 582 -16.93 3.54 28.01
N GLU A 583 -17.25 4.71 27.47
CA GLU A 583 -18.54 5.02 26.89
C GLU A 583 -18.58 4.74 25.38
N GLN A 584 -19.81 4.59 24.86
CA GLN A 584 -20.02 4.41 23.44
C GLN A 584 -19.54 5.64 22.66
N SER A 585 -18.79 5.41 21.60
CA SER A 585 -18.28 6.48 20.73
C SER A 585 -18.78 6.36 19.30
N TYR A 586 -18.85 7.49 18.64
CA TYR A 586 -19.45 7.66 17.33
C TYR A 586 -18.51 8.38 16.36
N CYS A 587 -18.49 7.92 15.12
CA CYS A 587 -17.81 8.60 14.01
C CYS A 587 -18.84 8.90 12.92
N ILE A 588 -19.08 10.16 12.64
CA ILE A 588 -20.06 10.60 11.66
C ILE A 588 -19.31 11.11 10.43
N LEU A 589 -19.52 10.45 9.30
CA LEU A 589 -18.91 10.81 8.02
C LEU A 589 -19.90 11.67 7.22
N MET A 590 -19.64 12.98 7.16
CA MET A 590 -20.43 13.92 6.37
C MET A 590 -19.93 13.95 4.93
N THR A 591 -20.83 13.88 3.95
CA THR A 591 -20.48 13.91 2.53
C THR A 591 -21.44 14.79 1.72
N SER A 592 -20.95 15.18 0.54
CA SER A 592 -21.81 15.75 -0.51
C SER A 592 -22.79 14.70 -1.07
N ASP A 593 -23.84 15.14 -1.80
CA ASP A 593 -24.83 14.25 -2.40
C ASP A 593 -24.28 13.40 -3.54
N LYS A 594 -23.31 13.92 -4.27
CA LYS A 594 -22.69 13.23 -5.42
C LYS A 594 -21.34 12.65 -5.03
N LEU A 595 -21.25 11.34 -4.98
CA LEU A 595 -20.02 10.61 -4.68
C LEU A 595 -19.51 9.86 -5.90
N SER A 596 -18.20 9.88 -6.13
CA SER A 596 -17.54 8.99 -7.07
C SER A 596 -17.67 7.52 -6.63
N LYS A 597 -17.42 6.58 -7.54
CA LYS A 597 -17.42 5.14 -7.22
C LYS A 597 -16.42 4.81 -6.11
N GLU A 598 -15.24 5.40 -6.18
CA GLU A 598 -14.17 5.21 -5.19
C GLU A 598 -14.54 5.77 -3.82
N SER A 599 -15.10 7.00 -3.78
CA SER A 599 -15.57 7.61 -2.53
C SER A 599 -16.68 6.80 -1.88
N ARG A 600 -17.62 6.25 -2.67
CA ARG A 600 -18.64 5.33 -2.15
C ARG A 600 -18.03 4.08 -1.52
N THR A 601 -17.02 3.50 -2.17
CA THR A 601 -16.31 2.32 -1.62
C THR A 601 -15.62 2.68 -0.30
N ARG A 602 -14.93 3.83 -0.23
CA ARG A 602 -14.28 4.30 1.02
C ARG A 602 -15.27 4.46 2.17
N ILE A 603 -16.36 5.19 1.95
CA ILE A 603 -17.37 5.44 2.97
C ILE A 603 -18.04 4.13 3.40
N LYS A 604 -18.40 3.26 2.45
CA LYS A 604 -18.96 1.95 2.73
C LYS A 604 -18.02 1.10 3.60
N THR A 605 -16.75 1.01 3.24
CA THR A 605 -15.75 0.28 4.02
C THR A 605 -15.66 0.78 5.46
N MET A 606 -15.63 2.11 5.66
CA MET A 606 -15.57 2.71 7.00
C MET A 606 -16.80 2.42 7.85
N THR A 607 -17.98 2.29 7.24
CA THR A 607 -19.23 1.99 7.95
C THR A 607 -19.41 0.50 8.25
N GLU A 608 -18.82 -0.39 7.43
CA GLU A 608 -19.00 -1.85 7.56
C GLU A 608 -17.97 -2.52 8.47
N THR A 609 -16.80 -1.89 8.70
CA THR A 609 -15.75 -2.52 9.50
C THR A 609 -14.99 -1.55 10.40
N ASN A 610 -14.62 -2.05 11.59
CA ASN A 610 -13.69 -1.38 12.49
C ASN A 610 -12.26 -1.95 12.39
N ASP A 611 -12.04 -3.02 11.63
CA ASP A 611 -10.76 -3.66 11.45
C ASP A 611 -9.84 -2.81 10.55
N GLY A 612 -8.79 -2.23 11.14
CA GLY A 612 -7.83 -1.38 10.45
C GLY A 612 -7.04 -2.12 9.37
N PHE A 613 -6.80 -3.43 9.51
CA PHE A 613 -6.12 -4.22 8.48
C PHE A 613 -6.98 -4.35 7.23
N LYS A 614 -8.28 -4.65 7.40
CA LYS A 614 -9.23 -4.72 6.27
C LYS A 614 -9.39 -3.36 5.59
N ILE A 615 -9.44 -2.28 6.36
CA ILE A 615 -9.47 -0.91 5.82
C ILE A 615 -8.22 -0.61 5.00
N SER A 616 -7.05 -0.99 5.50
CA SER A 616 -5.78 -0.80 4.80
C SER A 616 -5.66 -1.64 3.52
N GLU A 617 -6.21 -2.86 3.51
CA GLU A 617 -6.29 -3.68 2.30
C GLU A 617 -7.15 -3.01 1.22
N VAL A 618 -8.31 -2.46 1.58
CA VAL A 618 -9.17 -1.72 0.64
C VAL A 618 -8.51 -0.41 0.18
N ASP A 619 -7.81 0.31 1.08
CA ASP A 619 -7.06 1.52 0.72
C ASP A 619 -5.99 1.20 -0.34
N MET A 620 -5.27 0.07 -0.17
CA MET A 620 -4.30 -0.42 -1.13
C MET A 620 -4.93 -0.80 -2.48
N GLN A 621 -6.15 -1.37 -2.47
CA GLN A 621 -6.91 -1.66 -3.70
C GLN A 621 -7.28 -0.39 -4.47
N LEU A 622 -7.67 0.66 -3.76
CA LEU A 622 -8.12 1.92 -4.37
C LEU A 622 -6.97 2.79 -4.90
N ARG A 623 -5.85 2.85 -4.18
CA ARG A 623 -4.70 3.71 -4.54
C ARG A 623 -3.64 3.00 -5.36
N GLY A 624 -3.58 1.68 -5.27
CA GLY A 624 -2.45 0.90 -5.75
C GLY A 624 -1.27 0.85 -4.74
N PRO A 625 -0.39 -0.15 -4.88
CA PRO A 625 0.72 -0.35 -3.94
C PRO A 625 1.79 0.76 -3.99
N GLY A 626 1.90 1.47 -5.12
CA GLY A 626 2.89 2.53 -5.33
C GLY A 626 2.68 3.75 -4.44
N ASP A 627 1.46 4.22 -4.32
CA ASP A 627 1.13 5.45 -3.57
C ASP A 627 1.22 5.26 -2.05
N ILE A 628 0.99 4.04 -1.54
CA ILE A 628 1.09 3.74 -0.11
C ILE A 628 2.54 3.75 0.37
N LEU A 629 3.48 3.37 -0.49
CA LEU A 629 4.90 3.30 -0.17
C LEU A 629 5.64 4.62 -0.33
N GLY A 630 4.96 5.68 -0.75
CA GLY A 630 5.56 7.00 -0.99
C GLY A 630 6.56 6.94 -2.14
N THR A 631 6.07 6.81 -3.37
CA THR A 631 6.84 6.59 -4.62
C THR A 631 8.00 7.55 -4.87
N GLN A 632 8.11 8.64 -4.15
CA GLN A 632 9.21 9.59 -4.31
C GLN A 632 10.44 9.30 -3.43
N GLN A 633 10.34 8.42 -2.42
CA GLN A 633 11.44 8.19 -1.47
C GLN A 633 12.10 6.81 -1.49
N SER A 634 11.48 5.81 -2.09
CA SER A 634 12.05 4.45 -2.13
C SER A 634 11.83 3.86 -3.52
N GLY A 635 12.88 3.32 -4.14
CA GLY A 635 12.80 2.64 -5.43
C GLY A 635 11.80 1.48 -5.39
N VAL A 636 10.54 1.79 -5.62
CA VAL A 636 9.44 0.82 -5.66
C VAL A 636 9.74 -0.20 -6.74
N VAL A 637 9.61 -1.46 -6.38
CA VAL A 637 9.72 -2.56 -7.31
C VAL A 637 8.55 -2.52 -8.26
N ASP A 638 8.85 -2.30 -9.52
CA ASP A 638 7.87 -2.38 -10.59
C ASP A 638 7.68 -3.86 -10.97
N PHE A 639 6.74 -4.52 -10.30
CA PHE A 639 6.31 -5.86 -10.66
C PHE A 639 5.54 -5.82 -11.98
N LYS A 640 5.90 -6.67 -12.91
CA LYS A 640 5.28 -6.69 -14.24
C LYS A 640 3.96 -7.48 -14.25
N ARG A 641 3.84 -8.47 -13.37
CA ARG A 641 2.67 -9.38 -13.32
C ARG A 641 2.12 -9.57 -11.91
N LEU A 642 2.98 -9.57 -10.89
CA LEU A 642 2.57 -9.76 -9.50
C LEU A 642 1.76 -8.55 -9.03
N ASP A 643 0.56 -8.81 -8.54
CA ASP A 643 -0.30 -7.85 -7.88
C ASP A 643 -0.22 -8.03 -6.36
N LEU A 644 0.40 -7.10 -5.66
CA LEU A 644 0.60 -7.16 -4.21
C LEU A 644 -0.71 -7.20 -3.42
N VAL A 645 -1.80 -6.73 -4.04
CA VAL A 645 -3.14 -6.68 -3.43
C VAL A 645 -3.84 -8.04 -3.57
N ASN A 646 -3.86 -8.56 -4.80
CA ASN A 646 -4.68 -9.71 -5.14
C ASN A 646 -3.93 -11.05 -5.02
N ASP A 647 -2.59 -11.02 -5.04
CA ASP A 647 -1.75 -12.23 -5.06
C ASP A 647 -1.18 -12.61 -3.68
N GLY A 648 -1.84 -12.22 -2.59
CA GLY A 648 -1.39 -12.48 -1.21
C GLY A 648 -1.10 -13.96 -0.90
N ALA A 649 -1.86 -14.89 -1.48
CA ALA A 649 -1.61 -16.32 -1.35
C ALA A 649 -0.29 -16.76 -2.01
N ILE A 650 0.05 -16.21 -3.18
CA ILE A 650 1.31 -16.46 -3.89
C ILE A 650 2.47 -15.93 -3.06
N ILE A 651 2.37 -14.70 -2.55
CA ILE A 651 3.40 -14.05 -1.71
C ILE A 651 3.67 -14.87 -0.45
N LYS A 652 2.63 -15.35 0.23
CA LYS A 652 2.77 -16.21 1.41
C LYS A 652 3.45 -17.54 1.09
N THR A 653 3.09 -18.14 -0.04
CA THR A 653 3.65 -19.42 -0.48
C THR A 653 5.12 -19.28 -0.86
N THR A 654 5.48 -18.25 -1.64
CA THR A 654 6.87 -17.99 -2.04
C THR A 654 7.76 -17.68 -0.83
N LYS A 655 7.27 -16.91 0.15
CA LYS A 655 8.01 -16.64 1.39
C LYS A 655 8.35 -17.92 2.13
N LYS A 656 7.35 -18.78 2.39
CA LYS A 656 7.57 -20.07 3.05
C LYS A 656 8.55 -20.97 2.28
N THR A 657 8.46 -20.95 0.95
CA THR A 657 9.35 -21.74 0.09
C THR A 657 10.79 -21.25 0.20
N VAL A 658 11.00 -19.93 0.15
CA VAL A 658 12.33 -19.32 0.32
C VAL A 658 12.90 -19.61 1.71
N GLU A 659 12.10 -19.43 2.76
CA GLU A 659 12.51 -19.74 4.13
C GLU A 659 12.98 -21.19 4.27
N LYS A 660 12.17 -22.15 3.78
CA LYS A 660 12.51 -23.58 3.81
C LYS A 660 13.79 -23.92 3.02
N ILE A 661 14.01 -23.26 1.88
CA ILE A 661 15.23 -23.45 1.09
C ILE A 661 16.45 -22.94 1.87
N LEU A 662 16.37 -21.72 2.41
CA LEU A 662 17.49 -21.09 3.11
C LEU A 662 17.76 -21.68 4.50
N GLU A 663 16.78 -22.28 5.18
CA GLU A 663 16.99 -23.08 6.39
C GLU A 663 17.85 -24.32 6.10
N ASN A 664 17.65 -24.97 4.95
CA ASN A 664 18.36 -26.18 4.56
C ASN A 664 19.66 -25.90 3.78
N ASP A 665 19.80 -24.75 3.15
CA ASP A 665 20.94 -24.35 2.32
C ASP A 665 21.10 -22.83 2.27
N PRO A 666 21.61 -22.18 3.34
CA PRO A 666 21.69 -20.73 3.46
C PRO A 666 22.49 -20.03 2.36
N LEU A 667 23.46 -20.73 1.76
CA LEU A 667 24.34 -20.19 0.72
C LEU A 667 24.00 -20.66 -0.70
N LEU A 668 22.91 -21.43 -0.85
CA LEU A 668 22.47 -22.02 -2.12
C LEU A 668 23.60 -22.79 -2.81
N THR A 669 24.27 -23.67 -2.07
CA THR A 669 25.42 -24.44 -2.53
C THR A 669 25.05 -25.85 -3.05
N LYS A 670 23.90 -26.40 -2.66
CA LYS A 670 23.40 -27.68 -3.13
C LYS A 670 23.15 -27.67 -4.63
N THR A 671 23.42 -28.78 -5.30
CA THR A 671 23.28 -28.91 -6.76
C THR A 671 21.91 -28.42 -7.27
N ASP A 672 20.84 -28.85 -6.59
CA ASP A 672 19.48 -28.47 -6.98
C ASP A 672 19.20 -26.96 -6.84
N HIS A 673 19.89 -26.27 -5.93
CA HIS A 673 19.69 -24.84 -5.70
C HIS A 673 20.61 -23.95 -6.54
N GLN A 674 21.59 -24.51 -7.22
CA GLN A 674 22.52 -23.76 -8.07
C GLN A 674 21.81 -23.02 -9.20
N ILE A 675 20.76 -23.62 -9.76
CA ILE A 675 19.95 -22.98 -10.82
C ILE A 675 19.29 -21.69 -10.32
N ILE A 676 18.76 -21.69 -9.09
CA ILE A 676 18.18 -20.52 -8.42
C ILE A 676 19.25 -19.46 -8.19
N LYS A 677 20.40 -19.87 -7.63
CA LYS A 677 21.54 -18.99 -7.34
C LYS A 677 22.05 -18.28 -8.58
N ASN A 678 22.31 -19.04 -9.64
CA ASN A 678 22.84 -18.51 -10.88
C ASN A 678 21.86 -17.51 -11.53
N TYR A 679 20.58 -17.83 -11.55
CA TYR A 679 19.57 -16.93 -12.05
C TYR A 679 19.47 -15.64 -11.21
N TYR A 680 19.48 -15.76 -9.88
CA TYR A 680 19.48 -14.61 -8.97
C TYR A 680 20.70 -13.70 -9.16
N LEU A 681 21.90 -14.28 -9.24
CA LEU A 681 23.14 -13.50 -9.43
C LEU A 681 23.15 -12.74 -10.75
N ARG A 682 22.67 -13.38 -11.84
CA ARG A 682 22.63 -12.79 -13.17
C ARG A 682 21.62 -11.64 -13.28
N ASN A 683 20.44 -11.79 -12.69
CA ASN A 683 19.32 -10.88 -12.92
C ASN A 683 19.11 -9.84 -11.82
N TYR A 684 19.58 -10.08 -10.61
CA TYR A 684 19.28 -9.27 -9.42
C TYR A 684 20.51 -8.67 -8.74
N LYS A 685 21.66 -9.34 -8.68
CA LYS A 685 22.84 -8.87 -7.93
C LYS A 685 23.58 -7.69 -8.57
N GLY A 686 23.44 -7.44 -9.86
CA GLY A 686 24.12 -6.34 -10.58
C GLY A 686 23.23 -5.12 -10.89
N LYS A 687 21.93 -5.26 -10.81
CA LYS A 687 20.96 -4.17 -11.10
C LYS A 687 20.57 -3.46 -9.81
N ASN A 688 21.52 -2.76 -9.21
CA ASN A 688 21.48 -2.07 -7.90
C ASN A 688 20.35 -1.02 -7.70
N LYS A 689 19.16 -1.22 -8.24
CA LYS A 689 17.97 -0.46 -7.81
C LYS A 689 17.49 -0.85 -6.40
N TRP A 690 17.89 -2.04 -5.91
CA TRP A 690 17.46 -2.63 -4.64
C TRP A 690 18.37 -2.33 -3.45
N SER A 691 19.62 -1.89 -3.69
CA SER A 691 20.59 -1.62 -2.61
C SER A 691 20.44 -0.25 -1.95
N LYS A 692 19.56 0.62 -2.46
CA LYS A 692 19.31 1.96 -1.91
C LYS A 692 18.10 2.04 -0.96
N ILE A 693 17.48 0.89 -0.62
CA ILE A 693 16.34 0.80 0.31
C ILE A 693 16.78 0.23 1.67
N SER A 694 18.03 0.48 2.06
CA SER A 694 18.51 0.15 3.40
C SER A 694 18.85 1.41 4.17
#